data_27ce03e500c2faae553ca4ed8b508778
#
_entry.id   27ce03e500c2faae553ca4ed8b508778
#
_cell.length_a   1.000
_cell.length_b   1.000
_cell.length_c   1.000
_cell.angle_alpha   90.00
_cell.angle_beta   90.00
_cell.angle_gamma   90.00
#
_symmetry.space_group_name_H-M   'P 1'
#
loop_
_entity.id
_entity.type
_entity.pdbx_description
1 polymer ?
#
loop_
_entity_poly.entity_id
_entity_poly.type
_entity_poly.pdbx_seq_one_letter_code
_entity_poly.pdbx_strand_id
1 'polypeptide(L)'
;MKKKFALRLFTALLFPVIIASCGKEEEQETVQPAADLVIDNSAVTLLQGDEITVSITSGNGDYSVKTFDESVATATIDGDKVTIKATENSVLDENNRAETTILVIDGRKKTARIKVQVAKLWDLTTDIPEEGIELFIGEKKTIEILTGNGDYKITMPEGAERYIKLDELSGQVFSVTAIEETPQGEPVQITITDKKQKTIAILIIVNIVDLTLKSNEATFAEPDAEVQTIEIEKGNGGYTFTFQTGEGEPTSTPTIVEATEEDNFITLRPLARGDVTVIVTDQKGSKEEIAVTVNPYEIKLDGNLTELSLDGFESTKEINISRGNGGYQLAGLTPDNSKYIESASIDGKKLTIKAKWMGETTLTITDDARKTLVLPVKINSMAAKLSSDYCFKIGSKDFFKNSPYNQMQQLTFEMVFYPTYSRALQSFIGLEGVFLLRCENNGDTDLRFEIATKIDGKNDPRFRSQQKMGNDRQDNGKWYHIAIVYDGTQKSTKDAYQMYINGVKEELTPADNSYADVAPNTYLDLSEVKGDEALMIGRSGNSEFRLGYCNVAQARMWKTARTQEQIKEDMCKYYTPEEASANENLLGYWIPGNGIKTGTFKNYGSAGTDLDAKVYTQGANISETTVNADKFASTACPHTY
;
A
#
# COMPACT_ATOMS: atom_id res chain seq x y z
N MET A 1 -21.67 -23.28 -28.12
CA MET A 1 -21.99 -23.32 -29.58
C MET A 1 -22.34 -24.73 -29.97
N LYS A 2 -23.56 -24.88 -30.43
CA LYS A 2 -24.19 -26.14 -30.88
C LYS A 2 -23.56 -26.63 -32.18
N LYS A 3 -23.35 -27.93 -32.33
CA LYS A 3 -23.59 -28.59 -33.62
C LYS A 3 -24.03 -30.02 -33.40
N LYS A 4 -25.31 -30.24 -33.68
CA LYS A 4 -25.93 -31.53 -33.91
C LYS A 4 -25.52 -32.04 -35.29
N PHE A 5 -25.33 -33.35 -35.42
CA PHE A 5 -25.52 -33.97 -36.72
C PHE A 5 -26.38 -35.23 -36.58
N ALA A 6 -27.36 -35.28 -37.44
CA ALA A 6 -28.44 -36.21 -37.43
C ALA A 6 -28.15 -37.38 -38.39
N LEU A 7 -28.67 -38.47 -37.98
CA LEU A 7 -28.89 -39.77 -38.61
C LEU A 7 -29.73 -39.69 -39.88
N ARG A 8 -29.46 -40.47 -40.86
CA ARG A 8 -30.43 -40.95 -41.88
C ARG A 8 -30.27 -42.42 -42.14
N LEU A 9 -31.34 -43.10 -41.84
CA LEU A 9 -31.75 -44.45 -42.17
C LEU A 9 -31.96 -44.62 -43.68
N PHE A 10 -31.55 -45.71 -44.25
CA PHE A 10 -32.03 -46.16 -45.55
C PHE A 10 -32.38 -47.63 -45.51
N THR A 11 -33.67 -47.89 -45.62
CA THR A 11 -34.30 -49.17 -45.81
C THR A 11 -34.36 -49.46 -47.32
N ALA A 12 -33.97 -50.65 -47.75
CA ALA A 12 -34.34 -51.12 -49.07
C ALA A 12 -34.77 -52.59 -49.00
N LEU A 13 -36.07 -52.79 -49.19
CA LEU A 13 -36.71 -54.08 -49.51
C LEU A 13 -36.39 -54.45 -50.96
N LEU A 14 -36.10 -55.68 -51.18
CA LEU A 14 -36.24 -56.29 -52.50
C LEU A 14 -36.72 -57.76 -52.37
N PHE A 15 -37.94 -57.97 -52.80
CA PHE A 15 -38.53 -59.30 -53.03
C PHE A 15 -38.04 -59.89 -54.35
N PRO A 16 -37.84 -61.19 -54.45
CA PRO A 16 -37.69 -61.82 -55.74
C PRO A 16 -38.94 -62.62 -56.14
N VAL A 17 -39.22 -62.51 -57.38
CA VAL A 17 -40.30 -63.20 -58.15
C VAL A 17 -39.99 -64.71 -58.35
N ILE A 18 -41.04 -65.49 -58.12
CA ILE A 18 -41.06 -66.91 -58.41
C ILE A 18 -41.32 -67.16 -59.90
N ILE A 19 -40.53 -68.02 -60.55
CA ILE A 19 -40.94 -68.67 -61.77
C ILE A 19 -40.76 -70.19 -61.53
N ALA A 20 -41.92 -70.91 -61.63
CA ALA A 20 -41.96 -72.35 -61.62
C ALA A 20 -41.74 -72.89 -63.01
N SER A 21 -40.87 -73.96 -63.11
CA SER A 21 -40.86 -74.85 -64.23
C SER A 21 -40.65 -76.27 -63.75
N CYS A 22 -41.56 -77.19 -64.11
CA CYS A 22 -41.53 -78.60 -63.89
C CYS A 22 -40.49 -79.32 -64.79
N GLY A 23 -39.80 -80.29 -64.24
CA GLY A 23 -39.02 -81.26 -64.96
C GLY A 23 -38.55 -82.41 -64.04
N LYS A 24 -38.90 -83.68 -64.42
CA LYS A 24 -38.84 -84.91 -63.64
C LYS A 24 -37.36 -85.36 -63.34
N GLU A 25 -37.27 -86.01 -62.18
CA GLU A 25 -36.56 -87.20 -61.78
C GLU A 25 -35.01 -87.32 -62.09
N GLU A 26 -34.25 -87.28 -60.98
CA GLU A 26 -33.36 -88.36 -60.55
C GLU A 26 -32.88 -88.08 -59.13
N GLU A 27 -33.12 -89.04 -58.19
CA GLU A 27 -32.59 -88.94 -56.79
C GLU A 27 -31.07 -89.02 -56.81
N GLN A 28 -30.41 -87.89 -56.74
CA GLN A 28 -29.07 -87.78 -56.22
C GLN A 28 -29.17 -87.27 -54.79
N GLU A 29 -28.78 -88.11 -53.82
CA GLU A 29 -28.48 -87.67 -52.46
C GLU A 29 -27.57 -86.42 -52.53
N THR A 30 -28.16 -85.26 -52.52
CA THR A 30 -27.36 -84.05 -52.35
C THR A 30 -26.90 -83.98 -50.90
N VAL A 31 -25.64 -84.41 -50.68
CA VAL A 31 -24.93 -84.15 -49.45
C VAL A 31 -24.93 -82.64 -49.29
N GLN A 32 -25.82 -82.13 -48.44
CA GLN A 32 -25.80 -80.67 -48.08
C GLN A 32 -24.39 -80.32 -47.58
N PRO A 33 -23.77 -79.25 -48.08
CA PRO A 33 -22.50 -78.81 -47.58
C PRO A 33 -22.59 -78.59 -46.07
N ALA A 34 -21.59 -79.11 -45.34
CA ALA A 34 -21.56 -78.98 -43.88
C ALA A 34 -21.59 -77.48 -43.49
N ALA A 35 -22.62 -77.13 -42.73
CA ALA A 35 -22.71 -75.77 -42.17
C ALA A 35 -21.44 -75.50 -41.29
N ASP A 36 -20.99 -74.27 -41.33
CA ASP A 36 -19.92 -73.87 -40.42
C ASP A 36 -20.48 -73.78 -38.99
N LEU A 37 -19.65 -74.28 -38.04
CA LEU A 37 -19.96 -74.18 -36.62
C LEU A 37 -19.71 -72.75 -36.13
N VAL A 38 -20.82 -72.03 -35.79
CA VAL A 38 -20.78 -70.67 -35.32
C VAL A 38 -21.39 -70.58 -33.91
N ILE A 39 -20.72 -69.82 -33.04
CA ILE A 39 -21.17 -69.54 -31.67
C ILE A 39 -21.41 -68.09 -31.54
N ASP A 40 -22.32 -67.67 -30.67
CA ASP A 40 -22.69 -66.26 -30.42
C ASP A 40 -21.59 -65.46 -29.67
N ASN A 41 -20.75 -66.18 -28.91
CA ASN A 41 -19.64 -65.54 -28.19
C ASN A 41 -18.39 -66.46 -28.18
N SER A 42 -17.29 -65.99 -28.76
CA SER A 42 -16.01 -66.69 -28.84
C SER A 42 -15.01 -66.39 -27.70
N ALA A 43 -15.37 -65.44 -26.78
CA ALA A 43 -14.54 -65.09 -25.62
C ALA A 43 -15.45 -64.65 -24.46
N VAL A 44 -15.27 -65.24 -23.30
CA VAL A 44 -16.05 -64.91 -22.08
C VAL A 44 -15.07 -64.65 -20.91
N THR A 45 -15.47 -63.69 -20.08
CA THR A 45 -14.79 -63.41 -18.81
C THR A 45 -15.77 -63.66 -17.66
N LEU A 46 -15.35 -64.52 -16.74
CA LEU A 46 -16.14 -64.96 -15.58
C LEU A 46 -15.37 -64.66 -14.31
N LEU A 47 -16.06 -64.44 -13.19
CA LEU A 47 -15.41 -64.53 -11.88
C LEU A 47 -15.37 -66.00 -11.43
N GLN A 48 -14.48 -66.33 -10.52
CA GLN A 48 -14.48 -67.64 -9.86
C GLN A 48 -15.88 -68.01 -9.36
N GLY A 49 -16.37 -69.21 -9.71
CA GLY A 49 -17.72 -69.71 -9.38
C GLY A 49 -18.85 -69.28 -10.30
N ASP A 50 -18.62 -68.33 -11.22
CA ASP A 50 -19.64 -67.86 -12.17
C ASP A 50 -19.91 -68.87 -13.26
N GLU A 51 -21.12 -68.79 -13.85
CA GLU A 51 -21.47 -69.53 -15.06
C GLU A 51 -22.08 -68.63 -16.12
N ILE A 52 -21.90 -68.99 -17.37
CA ILE A 52 -22.49 -68.33 -18.53
C ILE A 52 -22.88 -69.36 -19.58
N THR A 53 -23.89 -69.08 -20.32
CA THR A 53 -24.33 -69.89 -21.48
C THR A 53 -23.91 -69.19 -22.76
N VAL A 54 -23.23 -69.92 -23.65
CA VAL A 54 -22.89 -69.54 -25.04
C VAL A 54 -23.73 -70.34 -25.96
N SER A 55 -24.45 -69.74 -26.93
CA SER A 55 -25.30 -70.47 -27.86
C SER A 55 -24.61 -70.76 -29.16
N ILE A 56 -24.85 -71.97 -29.70
CA ILE A 56 -24.45 -72.34 -31.03
C ILE A 56 -25.50 -71.83 -32.00
N THR A 57 -25.11 -70.92 -32.86
CA THR A 57 -26.05 -70.25 -33.80
C THR A 57 -26.11 -70.89 -35.17
N SER A 58 -25.12 -71.72 -35.50
CA SER A 58 -25.05 -72.56 -36.72
C SER A 58 -24.16 -73.72 -36.47
N GLY A 59 -24.47 -74.91 -37.12
CA GLY A 59 -23.65 -76.11 -37.03
C GLY A 59 -24.40 -77.35 -37.52
N ASN A 60 -23.85 -78.52 -37.35
CA ASN A 60 -24.33 -79.79 -37.94
C ASN A 60 -24.89 -80.80 -36.91
N GLY A 61 -25.34 -80.31 -35.75
CA GLY A 61 -25.89 -81.14 -34.67
C GLY A 61 -24.84 -81.97 -33.96
N ASP A 62 -25.27 -82.90 -33.07
CA ASP A 62 -24.45 -83.77 -32.27
C ASP A 62 -23.22 -83.11 -31.64
N TYR A 63 -23.54 -81.98 -30.97
CA TYR A 63 -22.49 -81.15 -30.39
C TYR A 63 -21.89 -81.80 -29.17
N SER A 64 -20.58 -81.58 -29.01
CA SER A 64 -19.81 -81.96 -27.84
C SER A 64 -18.81 -80.88 -27.47
N VAL A 65 -18.44 -80.80 -26.21
CA VAL A 65 -17.49 -79.84 -25.72
C VAL A 65 -16.29 -80.49 -25.06
N LYS A 66 -15.14 -79.89 -25.19
CA LYS A 66 -13.91 -80.27 -24.48
C LYS A 66 -13.21 -79.08 -23.90
N THR A 67 -13.03 -79.06 -22.61
CA THR A 67 -12.27 -78.08 -21.92
C THR A 67 -10.78 -78.44 -21.91
N PHE A 68 -9.87 -77.49 -22.16
CA PHE A 68 -8.44 -77.73 -22.14
C PHE A 68 -7.84 -77.76 -20.73
N ASP A 69 -8.39 -76.97 -19.83
CA ASP A 69 -8.01 -77.00 -18.42
C ASP A 69 -9.28 -76.82 -17.54
N GLU A 70 -9.73 -77.93 -16.97
CA GLU A 70 -10.91 -78.00 -16.11
C GLU A 70 -10.65 -77.45 -14.71
N SER A 71 -9.38 -77.23 -14.35
CA SER A 71 -9.06 -76.55 -13.09
C SER A 71 -9.36 -75.06 -13.17
N VAL A 72 -9.52 -74.50 -14.37
CA VAL A 72 -9.88 -73.10 -14.62
C VAL A 72 -11.39 -72.95 -14.83
N ALA A 73 -11.97 -73.76 -15.71
CA ALA A 73 -13.41 -73.78 -15.96
C ALA A 73 -13.87 -75.13 -16.50
N THR A 74 -15.11 -75.49 -16.28
CA THR A 74 -15.74 -76.67 -16.86
C THR A 74 -16.82 -76.23 -17.85
N ALA A 75 -17.12 -77.12 -18.83
CA ALA A 75 -18.21 -76.83 -19.78
C ALA A 75 -19.10 -78.07 -19.96
N THR A 76 -20.37 -77.82 -20.03
CA THR A 76 -21.38 -78.84 -20.39
C THR A 76 -22.16 -78.32 -21.59
N ILE A 77 -22.80 -79.25 -22.33
CA ILE A 77 -23.61 -78.88 -23.48
C ILE A 77 -24.97 -79.59 -23.39
N ASP A 78 -26.02 -78.81 -23.66
CA ASP A 78 -27.39 -79.27 -23.76
C ASP A 78 -28.02 -78.62 -25.01
N GLY A 79 -28.28 -79.50 -26.00
CA GLY A 79 -28.76 -79.06 -27.31
C GLY A 79 -27.74 -78.08 -27.97
N ASP A 80 -28.15 -76.84 -28.24
CA ASP A 80 -27.35 -75.81 -28.85
C ASP A 80 -26.72 -74.84 -27.81
N LYS A 81 -26.78 -75.17 -26.51
CA LYS A 81 -26.30 -74.32 -25.42
C LYS A 81 -25.10 -74.91 -24.73
N VAL A 82 -24.02 -74.18 -24.72
CA VAL A 82 -22.78 -74.49 -23.97
C VAL A 82 -22.77 -73.71 -22.68
N THR A 83 -23.00 -74.38 -21.55
CA THR A 83 -22.89 -73.78 -20.23
C THR A 83 -21.45 -73.90 -19.72
N ILE A 84 -20.83 -72.78 -19.44
CA ILE A 84 -19.44 -72.64 -18.96
C ILE A 84 -19.50 -72.26 -17.53
N LYS A 85 -18.86 -73.00 -16.64
CA LYS A 85 -18.75 -72.70 -15.21
C LYS A 85 -17.30 -72.51 -14.82
N ALA A 86 -16.94 -71.34 -14.30
CA ALA A 86 -15.66 -71.05 -13.73
C ALA A 86 -15.45 -71.83 -12.44
N THR A 87 -14.26 -72.40 -12.25
CA THR A 87 -13.91 -73.18 -11.06
C THR A 87 -13.74 -72.20 -9.87
N GLU A 88 -14.37 -72.51 -8.74
CA GLU A 88 -14.37 -71.63 -7.55
C GLU A 88 -12.97 -71.37 -6.98
N ASN A 89 -12.10 -72.38 -7.04
CA ASN A 89 -10.73 -72.33 -6.49
C ASN A 89 -9.66 -72.44 -7.60
N SER A 90 -9.92 -71.90 -8.79
CA SER A 90 -8.93 -71.84 -9.85
C SER A 90 -7.68 -71.11 -9.41
N VAL A 91 -6.49 -71.73 -9.75
CA VAL A 91 -5.21 -71.09 -9.48
C VAL A 91 -5.02 -69.93 -10.47
N LEU A 92 -4.91 -68.70 -9.91
CA LEU A 92 -4.77 -67.48 -10.69
C LEU A 92 -3.30 -67.10 -10.84
N ASP A 93 -2.99 -66.38 -11.91
CA ASP A 93 -1.68 -65.79 -12.15
C ASP A 93 -1.43 -64.54 -11.29
N GLU A 94 -0.30 -63.90 -11.50
CA GLU A 94 0.08 -62.63 -10.82
C GLU A 94 -0.88 -61.46 -11.08
N ASN A 95 -1.68 -61.55 -12.15
CA ASN A 95 -2.71 -60.57 -12.51
C ASN A 95 -4.09 -60.97 -11.99
N ASN A 96 -4.18 -61.94 -11.10
CA ASN A 96 -5.43 -62.50 -10.55
C ASN A 96 -6.37 -63.06 -11.62
N ARG A 97 -5.83 -63.74 -12.64
CA ARG A 97 -6.56 -64.32 -13.77
C ARG A 97 -6.08 -65.75 -14.06
N ALA A 98 -6.96 -66.54 -14.59
CA ALA A 98 -6.63 -67.82 -15.20
C ALA A 98 -7.33 -67.91 -16.54
N GLU A 99 -6.74 -68.60 -17.50
CA GLU A 99 -7.28 -68.78 -18.86
C GLU A 99 -7.35 -70.25 -19.28
N THR A 100 -8.45 -70.58 -19.94
CA THR A 100 -8.62 -71.87 -20.62
C THR A 100 -9.35 -71.64 -21.94
N THR A 101 -9.42 -72.71 -22.73
CA THR A 101 -10.17 -72.72 -23.98
C THR A 101 -11.15 -73.89 -23.98
N ILE A 102 -12.38 -73.67 -24.37
CA ILE A 102 -13.35 -74.71 -24.61
C ILE A 102 -13.46 -74.92 -26.11
N LEU A 103 -13.31 -76.11 -26.52
CA LEU A 103 -13.51 -76.51 -27.90
C LEU A 103 -14.91 -77.10 -28.06
N VAL A 104 -15.71 -76.48 -28.91
CA VAL A 104 -16.99 -77.02 -29.33
C VAL A 104 -16.81 -77.80 -30.63
N ILE A 105 -17.37 -78.96 -30.73
CA ILE A 105 -17.25 -79.88 -31.89
C ILE A 105 -18.66 -80.32 -32.29
N ASP A 106 -18.97 -80.31 -33.59
CA ASP A 106 -20.24 -80.81 -34.12
C ASP A 106 -20.10 -82.22 -34.70
N GLY A 107 -21.23 -82.80 -35.07
CA GLY A 107 -21.30 -84.15 -35.63
C GLY A 107 -20.53 -84.35 -36.94
N ARG A 108 -20.15 -83.28 -37.64
CA ARG A 108 -19.29 -83.29 -38.83
C ARG A 108 -17.85 -82.86 -38.57
N LYS A 109 -17.44 -82.84 -37.28
CA LYS A 109 -16.09 -82.51 -36.79
C LYS A 109 -15.66 -81.07 -37.11
N LYS A 110 -16.58 -80.18 -37.42
CA LYS A 110 -16.29 -78.73 -37.39
C LYS A 110 -16.08 -78.28 -35.95
N THR A 111 -15.25 -77.27 -35.75
CA THR A 111 -14.89 -76.81 -34.40
C THR A 111 -15.00 -75.33 -34.25
N ALA A 112 -15.48 -74.86 -33.09
CA ALA A 112 -15.41 -73.48 -32.63
C ALA A 112 -14.68 -73.45 -31.28
N ARG A 113 -14.04 -72.32 -31.00
CA ARG A 113 -13.29 -72.12 -29.73
C ARG A 113 -13.92 -70.99 -28.95
N ILE A 114 -14.09 -71.21 -27.64
CA ILE A 114 -14.43 -70.24 -26.69
C ILE A 114 -13.24 -70.00 -25.79
N LYS A 115 -12.68 -68.81 -25.83
CA LYS A 115 -11.67 -68.38 -24.85
C LYS A 115 -12.37 -68.01 -23.54
N VAL A 116 -11.96 -68.62 -22.44
CA VAL A 116 -12.51 -68.36 -21.11
C VAL A 116 -11.40 -67.79 -20.26
N GLN A 117 -11.66 -66.60 -19.75
CA GLN A 117 -10.83 -65.97 -18.74
C GLN A 117 -11.58 -65.96 -17.41
N VAL A 118 -10.98 -66.49 -16.37
CA VAL A 118 -11.52 -66.51 -15.01
C VAL A 118 -10.74 -65.50 -14.18
N ALA A 119 -11.42 -64.51 -13.62
CA ALA A 119 -10.84 -63.51 -12.74
C ALA A 119 -11.17 -63.83 -11.27
N LYS A 120 -10.36 -63.33 -10.37
CA LYS A 120 -10.53 -63.50 -8.93
C LYS A 120 -11.88 -62.99 -8.45
N LEU A 121 -12.54 -63.78 -7.63
CA LEU A 121 -13.68 -63.33 -6.83
C LEU A 121 -13.13 -62.69 -5.56
N TRP A 122 -13.25 -61.36 -5.50
CA TRP A 122 -12.74 -60.58 -4.36
C TRP A 122 -13.69 -60.60 -3.18
N ASP A 123 -13.15 -60.58 -1.98
CA ASP A 123 -13.92 -60.21 -0.80
C ASP A 123 -14.13 -58.71 -0.80
N LEU A 124 -15.27 -58.28 -0.31
CA LEU A 124 -15.60 -56.86 -0.20
C LEU A 124 -14.95 -56.32 1.07
N THR A 125 -14.04 -55.36 0.92
CA THR A 125 -13.35 -54.73 2.03
C THR A 125 -13.30 -53.20 1.84
N THR A 126 -13.19 -52.47 2.93
CA THR A 126 -13.03 -51.01 2.96
C THR A 126 -11.80 -50.64 3.79
N ASP A 127 -11.50 -49.33 3.80
CA ASP A 127 -10.48 -48.73 4.67
C ASP A 127 -10.96 -48.55 6.13
N ILE A 128 -12.21 -48.91 6.41
CA ILE A 128 -12.79 -48.81 7.76
C ILE A 128 -12.57 -50.11 8.53
N PRO A 129 -12.15 -50.04 9.79
CA PRO A 129 -12.00 -51.22 10.64
C PRO A 129 -13.34 -51.90 10.97
N GLU A 130 -13.30 -53.18 11.35
CA GLU A 130 -14.50 -53.98 11.66
C GLU A 130 -15.31 -53.44 12.85
N GLU A 131 -14.63 -52.81 13.83
CA GLU A 131 -15.26 -52.11 14.96
C GLU A 131 -16.07 -50.88 14.58
N GLY A 132 -15.89 -50.37 13.35
CA GLY A 132 -16.56 -49.17 12.85
C GLY A 132 -15.74 -47.91 13.09
N ILE A 133 -16.45 -46.76 13.03
CA ILE A 133 -15.86 -45.43 13.25
C ILE A 133 -16.71 -44.60 14.19
N GLU A 134 -16.04 -43.75 14.94
CA GLU A 134 -16.66 -42.69 15.72
C GLU A 134 -16.46 -41.35 14.98
N LEU A 135 -17.53 -40.59 14.86
CA LEU A 135 -17.54 -39.26 14.25
C LEU A 135 -18.14 -38.27 15.24
N PHE A 136 -17.71 -37.03 15.16
CA PHE A 136 -18.37 -35.92 15.86
C PHE A 136 -19.33 -35.20 14.93
N ILE A 137 -20.36 -34.57 15.48
CA ILE A 137 -21.33 -33.81 14.71
C ILE A 137 -20.62 -32.78 13.82
N GLY A 138 -20.96 -32.76 12.53
CA GLY A 138 -20.34 -31.92 11.50
C GLY A 138 -19.10 -32.55 10.83
N GLU A 139 -18.55 -33.62 11.39
CA GLU A 139 -17.39 -34.29 10.83
C GLU A 139 -17.77 -35.08 9.57
N LYS A 140 -16.92 -35.01 8.54
CA LYS A 140 -17.04 -35.74 7.29
C LYS A 140 -15.90 -36.71 7.13
N LYS A 141 -16.24 -37.99 6.97
CA LYS A 141 -15.29 -39.09 6.72
C LYS A 141 -15.47 -39.63 5.32
N THR A 142 -14.39 -39.67 4.58
CA THR A 142 -14.33 -40.35 3.29
C THR A 142 -14.01 -41.83 3.51
N ILE A 143 -14.73 -42.69 2.81
CA ILE A 143 -14.62 -44.15 2.90
C ILE A 143 -14.27 -44.70 1.51
N GLU A 144 -13.24 -45.55 1.46
CA GLU A 144 -12.78 -46.17 0.23
C GLU A 144 -13.05 -47.68 0.25
N ILE A 145 -13.65 -48.20 -0.83
CA ILE A 145 -13.81 -49.63 -1.07
C ILE A 145 -12.48 -50.14 -1.64
N LEU A 146 -11.72 -50.89 -0.85
CA LEU A 146 -10.39 -51.39 -1.25
C LEU A 146 -10.47 -52.56 -2.21
N THR A 147 -11.35 -53.55 -1.94
CA THR A 147 -11.59 -54.69 -2.81
C THR A 147 -13.06 -55.04 -2.91
N GLY A 148 -13.47 -55.68 -4.02
CA GLY A 148 -14.85 -56.10 -4.26
C GLY A 148 -15.07 -56.38 -5.76
N ASN A 149 -16.32 -56.72 -6.12
CA ASN A 149 -16.64 -57.24 -7.46
C ASN A 149 -17.36 -56.21 -8.35
N GLY A 150 -17.37 -54.93 -7.98
CA GLY A 150 -18.00 -53.85 -8.76
C GLY A 150 -19.50 -53.70 -8.52
N ASP A 151 -20.12 -52.70 -9.20
CA ASP A 151 -21.54 -52.38 -9.11
C ASP A 151 -22.01 -52.19 -7.65
N TYR A 152 -21.29 -51.43 -6.87
CA TYR A 152 -21.52 -51.26 -5.45
C TYR A 152 -22.79 -50.47 -5.17
N LYS A 153 -23.55 -50.92 -4.18
CA LYS A 153 -24.71 -50.22 -3.63
C LYS A 153 -24.51 -49.98 -2.14
N ILE A 154 -24.78 -48.76 -1.70
CA ILE A 154 -24.74 -48.41 -0.31
C ILE A 154 -26.20 -48.24 0.16
N THR A 155 -26.52 -48.90 1.26
CA THR A 155 -27.82 -48.80 1.91
C THR A 155 -27.67 -48.46 3.38
N MET A 156 -28.63 -47.76 3.93
CA MET A 156 -28.72 -47.50 5.37
C MET A 156 -30.15 -47.83 5.85
N PRO A 157 -30.34 -48.12 7.14
CA PRO A 157 -31.65 -48.39 7.72
C PRO A 157 -32.54 -47.14 7.61
N GLU A 158 -33.84 -47.36 7.61
CA GLU A 158 -34.86 -46.28 7.69
C GLU A 158 -34.64 -45.47 8.98
N GLY A 159 -34.61 -44.14 8.87
CA GLY A 159 -34.36 -43.22 9.97
C GLY A 159 -32.87 -42.92 10.24
N ALA A 160 -31.94 -43.62 9.59
CA ALA A 160 -30.51 -43.36 9.75
C ALA A 160 -30.06 -42.00 9.17
N GLU A 161 -30.82 -41.49 8.19
CA GLU A 161 -30.64 -40.15 7.59
C GLU A 161 -30.77 -39.01 8.61
N ARG A 162 -31.30 -39.27 9.77
CA ARG A 162 -31.32 -38.33 10.90
C ARG A 162 -29.91 -38.13 11.48
N TYR A 163 -29.13 -39.18 11.54
CA TYR A 163 -27.82 -39.19 12.23
C TYR A 163 -26.65 -38.91 11.29
N ILE A 164 -26.77 -39.42 10.04
CA ILE A 164 -25.72 -39.33 9.05
C ILE A 164 -26.27 -38.97 7.68
N LYS A 165 -25.47 -38.26 6.89
CA LYS A 165 -25.72 -37.99 5.47
C LYS A 165 -24.67 -38.75 4.65
N LEU A 166 -25.16 -39.49 3.64
CA LEU A 166 -24.29 -40.14 2.67
C LEU A 166 -24.18 -39.25 1.41
N ASP A 167 -22.97 -39.07 0.93
CA ASP A 167 -22.74 -38.52 -0.41
C ASP A 167 -22.86 -39.63 -1.46
N GLU A 168 -23.11 -39.28 -2.71
CA GLU A 168 -23.18 -40.22 -3.82
C GLU A 168 -21.84 -40.94 -4.00
N LEU A 169 -21.92 -42.27 -4.29
CA LEU A 169 -20.77 -43.09 -4.59
C LEU A 169 -20.13 -42.68 -5.92
N SER A 170 -18.87 -42.34 -5.91
CA SER A 170 -18.06 -42.02 -7.09
C SER A 170 -16.96 -43.06 -7.26
N GLY A 171 -17.15 -44.00 -8.17
CA GLY A 171 -16.22 -45.09 -8.34
C GLY A 171 -16.20 -46.05 -7.16
N GLN A 172 -15.16 -45.98 -6.31
CA GLN A 172 -14.99 -46.79 -5.10
C GLN A 172 -14.98 -45.96 -3.83
N VAL A 173 -15.32 -44.65 -3.93
CA VAL A 173 -15.22 -43.68 -2.82
C VAL A 173 -16.56 -43.04 -2.58
N PHE A 174 -16.94 -42.88 -1.32
CA PHE A 174 -18.06 -42.10 -0.85
C PHE A 174 -17.72 -41.44 0.48
N SER A 175 -18.53 -40.49 0.92
CA SER A 175 -18.34 -39.86 2.23
C SER A 175 -19.58 -39.94 3.10
N VAL A 176 -19.34 -39.96 4.38
CA VAL A 176 -20.37 -39.88 5.42
C VAL A 176 -20.15 -38.59 6.20
N THR A 177 -21.20 -37.80 6.40
CA THR A 177 -21.19 -36.63 7.27
C THR A 177 -22.07 -36.89 8.47
N ALA A 178 -21.55 -36.69 9.67
CA ALA A 178 -22.28 -36.80 10.94
C ALA A 178 -23.23 -35.60 11.12
N ILE A 179 -24.51 -35.83 11.41
CA ILE A 179 -25.56 -34.79 11.52
C ILE A 179 -26.03 -34.64 12.95
N GLU A 180 -26.42 -35.76 13.59
CA GLU A 180 -27.00 -35.78 14.93
C GLU A 180 -26.41 -36.93 15.74
N GLU A 181 -26.27 -36.74 17.03
CA GLU A 181 -25.79 -37.77 17.97
C GLU A 181 -26.61 -39.05 17.88
N THR A 182 -25.93 -40.20 17.74
CA THR A 182 -26.59 -41.50 17.81
C THR A 182 -26.98 -41.84 19.27
N PRO A 183 -28.08 -42.61 19.49
CA PRO A 183 -28.38 -43.07 20.82
C PRO A 183 -27.20 -43.81 21.46
N GLN A 184 -26.98 -43.62 22.75
CA GLN A 184 -25.81 -44.15 23.43
C GLN A 184 -25.71 -45.68 23.27
N GLY A 185 -24.62 -46.13 22.62
CA GLY A 185 -24.32 -47.54 22.36
C GLY A 185 -25.07 -48.15 21.16
N GLU A 186 -25.82 -47.35 20.38
CA GLU A 186 -26.53 -47.79 19.18
C GLU A 186 -25.94 -47.18 17.92
N PRO A 187 -24.93 -47.84 17.27
CA PRO A 187 -24.34 -47.30 16.05
C PRO A 187 -25.33 -47.36 14.85
N VAL A 188 -25.24 -46.40 13.97
CA VAL A 188 -25.85 -46.47 12.65
C VAL A 188 -25.04 -47.45 11.82
N GLN A 189 -25.70 -48.46 11.25
CA GLN A 189 -25.07 -49.44 10.35
C GLN A 189 -25.38 -49.07 8.90
N ILE A 190 -24.37 -48.77 8.10
CA ILE A 190 -24.50 -48.73 6.65
C ILE A 190 -24.01 -50.07 6.06
N THR A 191 -24.63 -50.49 4.98
CA THR A 191 -24.26 -51.74 4.33
C THR A 191 -23.87 -51.47 2.88
N ILE A 192 -22.67 -51.92 2.50
CA ILE A 192 -22.21 -51.92 1.11
C ILE A 192 -22.43 -53.31 0.55
N THR A 193 -23.03 -53.39 -0.64
CA THR A 193 -23.26 -54.63 -1.36
C THR A 193 -22.64 -54.52 -2.75
N ASP A 194 -21.89 -55.53 -3.15
CA ASP A 194 -21.33 -55.61 -4.51
C ASP A 194 -22.23 -56.41 -5.47
N LYS A 195 -21.87 -56.45 -6.73
CA LYS A 195 -22.54 -57.18 -7.81
C LYS A 195 -22.70 -58.68 -7.50
N LYS A 196 -21.85 -59.25 -6.66
CA LYS A 196 -21.86 -60.65 -6.25
C LYS A 196 -22.64 -60.90 -4.95
N GLN A 197 -23.37 -59.90 -4.48
CA GLN A 197 -24.13 -59.94 -3.25
C GLN A 197 -23.24 -60.16 -2.01
N LYS A 198 -21.96 -59.92 -2.12
CA LYS A 198 -21.11 -59.80 -0.93
C LYS A 198 -21.41 -58.50 -0.24
N THR A 199 -21.48 -58.53 1.08
CA THR A 199 -21.84 -57.39 1.90
C THR A 199 -20.76 -57.08 2.93
N ILE A 200 -20.57 -55.84 3.25
CA ILE A 200 -19.83 -55.38 4.41
C ILE A 200 -20.65 -54.32 5.15
N ALA A 201 -20.69 -54.44 6.47
CA ALA A 201 -21.35 -53.50 7.34
C ALA A 201 -20.32 -52.52 7.93
N ILE A 202 -20.62 -51.26 7.94
CA ILE A 202 -19.83 -50.23 8.62
C ILE A 202 -20.68 -49.66 9.73
N LEU A 203 -20.16 -49.71 10.94
CA LEU A 203 -20.79 -49.16 12.14
C LEU A 203 -20.30 -47.72 12.36
N ILE A 204 -21.21 -46.82 12.58
CA ILE A 204 -20.91 -45.39 12.76
C ILE A 204 -21.58 -44.91 14.04
N ILE A 205 -20.79 -44.44 14.98
CA ILE A 205 -21.27 -43.74 16.21
C ILE A 205 -21.01 -42.26 16.00
N VAL A 206 -22.05 -41.46 16.19
CA VAL A 206 -21.93 -39.99 16.18
C VAL A 206 -22.00 -39.48 17.62
N ASN A 207 -20.93 -38.86 18.05
CA ASN A 207 -20.78 -38.31 19.38
C ASN A 207 -20.92 -36.77 19.36
N ILE A 208 -21.38 -36.22 20.50
CA ILE A 208 -21.21 -34.78 20.79
C ILE A 208 -19.83 -34.53 21.37
N VAL A 209 -19.37 -33.30 21.25
CA VAL A 209 -18.12 -32.84 21.81
C VAL A 209 -18.27 -31.41 22.33
N ASP A 210 -17.51 -31.05 23.33
CA ASP A 210 -17.46 -29.66 23.78
C ASP A 210 -16.88 -28.77 22.68
N LEU A 211 -17.48 -27.61 22.48
CA LEU A 211 -16.99 -26.61 21.52
C LEU A 211 -15.60 -26.16 21.95
N THR A 212 -14.66 -26.15 21.05
CA THR A 212 -13.31 -25.59 21.27
C THR A 212 -12.86 -24.80 20.05
N LEU A 213 -12.23 -23.67 20.32
CA LEU A 213 -11.73 -22.75 19.30
C LEU A 213 -10.18 -22.70 19.35
N LYS A 214 -9.57 -22.48 18.24
CA LYS A 214 -8.10 -22.32 18.11
C LYS A 214 -7.60 -21.04 18.77
N SER A 215 -8.45 -20.01 18.88
CA SER A 215 -8.17 -18.76 19.59
C SER A 215 -9.46 -18.20 20.17
N ASN A 216 -9.33 -17.63 21.37
CA ASN A 216 -10.43 -16.99 22.08
C ASN A 216 -10.27 -15.46 22.11
N GLU A 217 -9.42 -14.91 21.25
CA GLU A 217 -9.22 -13.47 21.13
C GLU A 217 -8.96 -13.04 19.69
N ALA A 218 -9.38 -11.82 19.35
CA ALA A 218 -9.09 -11.17 18.09
C ALA A 218 -8.91 -9.66 18.30
N THR A 219 -7.91 -9.07 17.66
CA THR A 219 -7.68 -7.62 17.74
C THR A 219 -7.58 -7.04 16.33
N PHE A 220 -8.41 -6.05 16.04
CA PHE A 220 -8.38 -5.30 14.79
C PHE A 220 -7.72 -3.95 15.00
N ALA A 221 -6.87 -3.56 14.06
CA ALA A 221 -6.18 -2.29 14.10
C ALA A 221 -7.14 -1.08 13.99
N GLU A 222 -8.27 -1.27 13.31
CA GLU A 222 -9.26 -0.22 13.01
C GLU A 222 -10.58 -0.85 12.49
N PRO A 223 -11.69 -0.08 12.43
CA PRO A 223 -13.01 -0.61 12.05
C PRO A 223 -13.15 -1.10 10.60
N ASP A 224 -12.26 -0.73 9.70
CA ASP A 224 -12.21 -1.20 8.31
C ASP A 224 -10.98 -2.09 8.02
N ALA A 225 -10.40 -2.69 9.07
CA ALA A 225 -9.35 -3.70 8.93
C ALA A 225 -9.88 -4.94 8.20
N GLU A 226 -8.98 -5.71 7.62
CA GLU A 226 -9.30 -6.98 6.99
C GLU A 226 -9.92 -7.95 7.98
N VAL A 227 -10.77 -8.85 7.50
CA VAL A 227 -11.40 -9.90 8.29
C VAL A 227 -10.35 -10.83 8.89
N GLN A 228 -10.65 -11.39 10.05
CA GLN A 228 -9.86 -12.45 10.69
C GLN A 228 -10.69 -13.71 10.78
N THR A 229 -10.03 -14.87 10.71
CA THR A 229 -10.68 -16.17 10.83
C THR A 229 -10.14 -16.93 12.04
N ILE A 230 -11.04 -17.60 12.75
CA ILE A 230 -10.73 -18.49 13.87
C ILE A 230 -11.26 -19.88 13.53
N GLU A 231 -10.41 -20.88 13.59
CA GLU A 231 -10.76 -22.27 13.34
C GLU A 231 -11.50 -22.86 14.55
N ILE A 232 -12.61 -23.55 14.29
CA ILE A 232 -13.32 -24.38 15.27
C ILE A 232 -12.61 -25.74 15.29
N GLU A 233 -11.90 -26.04 16.36
CA GLU A 233 -11.17 -27.29 16.48
C GLU A 233 -12.10 -28.48 16.75
N LYS A 234 -13.15 -28.25 17.57
CA LYS A 234 -14.19 -29.22 17.87
C LYS A 234 -15.52 -28.51 18.09
N GLY A 235 -16.62 -29.18 17.71
CA GLY A 235 -17.95 -28.65 17.95
C GLY A 235 -19.00 -29.50 17.23
N ASN A 236 -20.27 -29.24 17.52
CA ASN A 236 -21.39 -30.05 17.06
C ASN A 236 -22.12 -29.45 15.83
N GLY A 237 -21.55 -28.46 15.18
CA GLY A 237 -22.15 -27.78 14.03
C GLY A 237 -23.30 -26.83 14.39
N GLY A 238 -23.93 -26.20 13.39
CA GLY A 238 -25.09 -25.34 13.58
C GLY A 238 -24.81 -24.12 14.46
N TYR A 239 -23.65 -23.49 14.25
CA TYR A 239 -23.16 -22.41 15.10
C TYR A 239 -23.99 -21.14 14.99
N THR A 240 -24.23 -20.52 16.15
CA THR A 240 -24.92 -19.24 16.27
C THR A 240 -24.07 -18.27 17.08
N PHE A 241 -24.23 -16.96 16.82
CA PHE A 241 -23.43 -15.92 17.43
C PHE A 241 -24.29 -14.94 18.19
N THR A 242 -23.86 -14.61 19.39
CA THR A 242 -24.37 -13.46 20.14
C THR A 242 -23.22 -12.57 20.59
N PHE A 243 -23.51 -11.29 20.76
CA PHE A 243 -22.54 -10.24 21.00
C PHE A 243 -22.83 -9.54 22.32
N GLN A 244 -21.84 -9.50 23.20
CA GLN A 244 -21.96 -8.85 24.50
C GLN A 244 -20.96 -7.70 24.63
N THR A 245 -21.43 -6.50 24.92
CA THR A 245 -20.59 -5.32 25.18
C THR A 245 -20.61 -4.99 26.67
N GLY A 246 -19.45 -4.99 27.30
CA GLY A 246 -19.32 -4.75 28.76
C GLY A 246 -20.17 -5.71 29.58
N GLU A 247 -20.90 -5.18 30.57
CA GLU A 247 -21.80 -5.96 31.47
C GLU A 247 -23.24 -6.10 30.92
N GLY A 248 -23.46 -5.72 29.64
CA GLY A 248 -24.78 -5.79 29.01
C GLY A 248 -25.23 -7.22 28.71
N GLU A 249 -26.55 -7.41 28.45
CA GLU A 249 -27.07 -8.70 28.01
C GLU A 249 -26.62 -8.99 26.56
N PRO A 250 -26.30 -10.26 26.23
CA PRO A 250 -25.94 -10.65 24.88
C PRO A 250 -27.08 -10.38 23.87
N THR A 251 -26.75 -9.88 22.70
CA THR A 251 -27.68 -9.58 21.61
C THR A 251 -27.26 -10.31 20.34
N SER A 252 -28.22 -10.65 19.48
CA SER A 252 -27.94 -11.21 18.16
C SER A 252 -27.58 -10.14 17.11
N THR A 253 -27.69 -8.85 17.44
CA THR A 253 -27.40 -7.76 16.51
C THR A 253 -25.94 -7.32 16.65
N PRO A 254 -25.10 -7.50 15.61
CA PRO A 254 -23.71 -7.07 15.66
C PRO A 254 -23.62 -5.54 15.57
N THR A 255 -22.80 -4.94 16.43
CA THR A 255 -22.55 -3.49 16.44
C THR A 255 -21.06 -3.13 16.30
N ILE A 256 -20.17 -3.97 16.83
CA ILE A 256 -18.73 -3.75 16.83
C ILE A 256 -18.04 -4.70 15.87
N VAL A 257 -18.43 -5.98 15.86
CA VAL A 257 -17.93 -7.00 14.94
C VAL A 257 -19.10 -7.85 14.46
N GLU A 258 -19.08 -8.27 13.21
CA GLU A 258 -19.96 -9.30 12.65
C GLU A 258 -19.21 -10.63 12.65
N ALA A 259 -19.90 -11.73 12.95
CA ALA A 259 -19.36 -13.07 12.93
C ALA A 259 -20.21 -13.97 12.02
N THR A 260 -19.54 -14.72 11.16
CA THR A 260 -20.16 -15.75 10.29
C THR A 260 -19.31 -17.00 10.35
N GLU A 261 -19.91 -18.16 10.05
CA GLU A 261 -19.17 -19.42 9.99
C GLU A 261 -19.33 -20.07 8.62
N GLU A 262 -18.24 -20.60 8.08
CA GLU A 262 -18.20 -21.43 6.88
C GLU A 262 -17.07 -22.45 7.04
N ASP A 263 -17.35 -23.71 6.74
CA ASP A 263 -16.36 -24.82 6.75
C ASP A 263 -15.53 -24.93 8.04
N ASN A 264 -16.17 -24.75 9.22
CA ASN A 264 -15.53 -24.71 10.54
C ASN A 264 -14.57 -23.53 10.79
N PHE A 265 -14.69 -22.45 10.01
CA PHE A 265 -13.98 -21.20 10.27
C PHE A 265 -14.96 -20.08 10.62
N ILE A 266 -14.76 -19.47 11.78
CA ILE A 266 -15.48 -18.26 12.18
C ILE A 266 -14.76 -17.08 11.54
N THR A 267 -15.46 -16.36 10.68
CA THR A 267 -14.97 -15.11 10.07
C THR A 267 -15.49 -13.93 10.89
N LEU A 268 -14.58 -13.14 11.44
CA LEU A 268 -14.86 -11.91 12.18
C LEU A 268 -14.60 -10.70 11.27
N ARG A 269 -15.61 -9.83 11.11
CA ARG A 269 -15.53 -8.59 10.34
C ARG A 269 -15.77 -7.39 11.24
N PRO A 270 -14.80 -6.49 11.42
CA PRO A 270 -14.98 -5.31 12.25
C PRO A 270 -15.98 -4.33 11.61
N LEU A 271 -16.82 -3.69 12.43
CA LEU A 271 -17.85 -2.73 12.02
C LEU A 271 -17.63 -1.36 12.65
N ALA A 272 -17.27 -1.34 13.93
CA ALA A 272 -17.06 -0.12 14.70
C ALA A 272 -16.01 -0.36 15.79
N ARG A 273 -15.40 0.72 16.27
CA ARG A 273 -14.46 0.65 17.40
C ARG A 273 -15.14 0.19 18.69
N GLY A 274 -14.42 -0.53 19.51
CA GLY A 274 -14.86 -0.95 20.84
C GLY A 274 -14.45 -2.37 21.18
N ASP A 275 -14.88 -2.82 22.34
CA ASP A 275 -14.66 -4.16 22.84
C ASP A 275 -15.98 -4.90 22.85
N VAL A 276 -15.98 -6.16 22.41
CA VAL A 276 -17.14 -7.03 22.40
C VAL A 276 -16.73 -8.48 22.63
N THR A 277 -17.48 -9.22 23.41
CA THR A 277 -17.37 -10.66 23.50
C THR A 277 -18.33 -11.29 22.51
N VAL A 278 -17.81 -12.09 21.58
CA VAL A 278 -18.59 -12.92 20.67
C VAL A 278 -18.78 -14.28 21.32
N ILE A 279 -20.01 -14.60 21.64
CA ILE A 279 -20.38 -15.90 22.22
C ILE A 279 -20.82 -16.80 21.08
N VAL A 280 -20.04 -17.84 20.83
CA VAL A 280 -20.32 -18.88 19.84
C VAL A 280 -21.09 -20.00 20.56
N THR A 281 -22.22 -20.41 20.02
CA THR A 281 -23.02 -21.50 20.57
C THR A 281 -23.31 -22.51 19.46
N ASP A 282 -22.98 -23.77 19.68
CA ASP A 282 -23.29 -24.85 18.75
C ASP A 282 -24.74 -25.37 18.93
N GLN A 283 -25.18 -26.25 18.03
CA GLN A 283 -26.56 -26.80 18.08
C GLN A 283 -26.85 -27.66 19.32
N LYS A 284 -25.84 -28.08 20.07
CA LYS A 284 -25.99 -28.84 21.33
C LYS A 284 -25.94 -27.96 22.59
N GLY A 285 -25.71 -26.65 22.37
CA GLY A 285 -25.68 -25.65 23.43
C GLY A 285 -24.33 -25.48 24.10
N SER A 286 -23.26 -26.13 23.59
CA SER A 286 -21.90 -25.86 24.03
C SER A 286 -21.46 -24.46 23.56
N LYS A 287 -20.72 -23.73 24.41
CA LYS A 287 -20.40 -22.32 24.19
C LYS A 287 -18.93 -22.06 24.38
N GLU A 288 -18.42 -21.17 23.54
CA GLU A 288 -17.10 -20.54 23.65
C GLU A 288 -17.21 -19.03 23.46
N GLU A 289 -16.30 -18.31 24.07
CA GLU A 289 -16.26 -16.85 24.03
C GLU A 289 -15.01 -16.37 23.31
N ILE A 290 -15.17 -15.40 22.40
CA ILE A 290 -14.07 -14.73 21.72
C ILE A 290 -14.06 -13.28 22.17
N ALA A 291 -13.00 -12.86 22.86
CA ALA A 291 -12.77 -11.46 23.21
C ALA A 291 -12.28 -10.70 21.96
N VAL A 292 -13.08 -9.74 21.48
CA VAL A 292 -12.74 -8.97 20.28
C VAL A 292 -12.54 -7.50 20.63
N THR A 293 -11.39 -6.96 20.27
CA THR A 293 -11.07 -5.54 20.36
C THR A 293 -10.93 -4.95 18.96
N VAL A 294 -11.70 -3.91 18.66
CA VAL A 294 -11.55 -3.09 17.46
C VAL A 294 -11.02 -1.73 17.86
N ASN A 295 -9.77 -1.45 17.53
CA ASN A 295 -9.13 -0.19 17.85
C ASN A 295 -9.76 0.98 17.06
N PRO A 296 -9.79 2.19 17.63
CA PRO A 296 -10.23 3.37 16.92
C PRO A 296 -9.26 3.75 15.79
N TYR A 297 -9.77 4.47 14.79
CA TYR A 297 -8.97 5.06 13.73
C TYR A 297 -7.89 6.00 14.26
N GLU A 298 -6.71 5.95 13.68
CA GLU A 298 -5.74 7.01 13.83
C GLU A 298 -6.20 8.26 13.04
N ILE A 299 -5.91 9.47 13.60
CA ILE A 299 -6.25 10.72 12.93
C ILE A 299 -5.29 10.92 11.75
N LYS A 300 -5.84 11.08 10.54
CA LYS A 300 -5.07 11.36 9.32
C LYS A 300 -5.65 12.58 8.60
N LEU A 301 -4.77 13.37 8.00
CA LEU A 301 -5.12 14.49 7.14
C LEU A 301 -5.23 14.04 5.68
N ASP A 302 -5.92 14.83 4.84
CA ASP A 302 -5.97 14.63 3.40
C ASP A 302 -4.55 14.48 2.82
N GLY A 303 -4.38 13.54 1.89
CA GLY A 303 -3.09 13.24 1.28
C GLY A 303 -2.10 12.54 2.23
N ASN A 304 -2.55 12.04 3.40
CA ASN A 304 -1.70 11.43 4.44
C ASN A 304 -0.56 12.35 4.87
N LEU A 305 -0.80 13.65 4.92
CA LEU A 305 0.20 14.63 5.34
C LEU A 305 0.57 14.42 6.80
N THR A 306 1.87 14.36 7.06
CA THR A 306 2.46 14.24 8.40
C THR A 306 2.96 15.58 8.95
N GLU A 307 3.00 16.60 8.11
CA GLU A 307 3.36 17.99 8.44
C GLU A 307 2.56 18.96 7.58
N LEU A 308 2.40 20.18 8.03
CA LEU A 308 1.82 21.28 7.27
C LEU A 308 2.85 22.37 7.00
N SER A 309 2.89 22.83 5.75
CA SER A 309 3.71 23.94 5.33
C SER A 309 2.83 25.11 4.88
N LEU A 310 3.13 26.31 5.39
CA LEU A 310 2.53 27.57 5.00
C LEU A 310 3.62 28.49 4.42
N ASP A 311 3.29 29.21 3.37
CA ASP A 311 4.22 30.11 2.69
C ASP A 311 4.00 31.56 3.13
N GLY A 312 4.89 32.02 4.00
CA GLY A 312 4.88 33.36 4.56
C GLY A 312 3.97 33.54 5.78
N PHE A 313 4.28 34.55 6.61
CA PHE A 313 3.38 34.98 7.67
C PHE A 313 2.13 35.63 7.06
N GLU A 314 1.03 35.72 7.85
CA GLU A 314 -0.32 36.10 7.43
C GLU A 314 -0.98 35.16 6.40
N SER A 315 -0.31 34.09 5.98
CA SER A 315 -0.92 33.07 5.11
C SER A 315 -1.92 32.21 5.87
N THR A 316 -2.91 31.70 5.16
CA THR A 316 -3.92 30.78 5.71
C THR A 316 -3.86 29.45 4.96
N LYS A 317 -3.91 28.35 5.71
CA LYS A 317 -3.98 27.00 5.18
C LYS A 317 -5.23 26.32 5.70
N GLU A 318 -5.96 25.68 4.79
CA GLU A 318 -7.09 24.83 5.10
C GLU A 318 -6.76 23.39 4.67
N ILE A 319 -7.10 22.43 5.52
CA ILE A 319 -6.94 21.00 5.24
C ILE A 319 -8.01 20.20 5.96
N ASN A 320 -8.48 19.12 5.34
CA ASN A 320 -9.45 18.25 5.97
C ASN A 320 -8.78 17.09 6.71
N ILE A 321 -9.45 16.65 7.77
CA ILE A 321 -9.18 15.39 8.43
C ILE A 321 -9.88 14.31 7.62
N SER A 322 -9.10 13.48 6.92
CA SER A 322 -9.62 12.42 6.06
C SER A 322 -10.09 11.21 6.86
N ARG A 323 -9.46 10.94 8.00
CA ARG A 323 -9.73 9.78 8.85
C ARG A 323 -9.59 10.12 10.32
N GLY A 324 -10.40 9.47 11.16
CA GLY A 324 -10.44 9.62 12.61
C GLY A 324 -11.83 9.28 13.14
N ASN A 325 -12.07 9.55 14.43
CA ASN A 325 -13.25 9.08 15.13
C ASN A 325 -14.32 10.16 15.39
N GLY A 326 -14.22 11.31 14.72
CA GLY A 326 -15.13 12.43 14.91
C GLY A 326 -14.84 13.26 16.18
N GLY A 327 -15.66 14.29 16.43
CA GLY A 327 -15.54 15.14 17.63
C GLY A 327 -14.17 15.81 17.78
N TYR A 328 -13.55 16.20 16.68
CA TYR A 328 -12.19 16.73 16.67
C TYR A 328 -12.08 18.02 17.44
N GLN A 329 -11.10 18.06 18.32
CA GLN A 329 -10.77 19.22 19.14
C GLN A 329 -9.30 19.60 18.94
N LEU A 330 -9.05 20.90 18.82
CA LEU A 330 -7.70 21.45 18.78
C LEU A 330 -7.31 21.88 20.19
N ALA A 331 -6.13 21.47 20.64
CA ALA A 331 -5.56 22.04 21.86
C ALA A 331 -5.34 23.55 21.67
N GLY A 332 -5.64 24.33 22.70
CA GLY A 332 -5.43 25.77 22.66
C GLY A 332 -3.98 26.14 22.33
N LEU A 333 -3.81 27.29 21.69
CA LEU A 333 -2.48 27.78 21.37
C LEU A 333 -1.70 28.09 22.67
N THR A 334 -0.53 27.45 22.79
CA THR A 334 0.41 27.72 23.88
C THR A 334 1.19 29.02 23.62
N PRO A 335 1.86 29.60 24.63
CA PRO A 335 2.75 30.75 24.39
C PRO A 335 3.81 30.51 23.32
N ASP A 336 4.28 29.25 23.19
CA ASP A 336 5.30 28.91 22.21
C ASP A 336 4.77 28.84 20.79
N ASN A 337 3.62 28.18 20.55
CA ASN A 337 3.06 28.12 19.21
C ASN A 337 2.36 29.42 18.79
N SER A 338 1.87 30.25 19.71
CA SER A 338 1.31 31.56 19.43
C SER A 338 2.34 32.59 18.94
N LYS A 339 3.62 32.31 19.01
CA LYS A 339 4.66 33.09 18.33
C LYS A 339 4.55 32.99 16.81
N TYR A 340 4.16 31.83 16.32
CA TYR A 340 4.15 31.49 14.91
C TYR A 340 2.75 31.39 14.31
N ILE A 341 1.73 31.08 15.12
CA ILE A 341 0.35 30.88 14.70
C ILE A 341 -0.52 32.00 15.31
N GLU A 342 -1.23 32.71 14.44
CA GLU A 342 -2.20 33.73 14.85
C GLU A 342 -3.49 33.09 15.35
N SER A 343 -4.00 32.13 14.59
CA SER A 343 -5.19 31.37 14.95
C SER A 343 -5.19 30.00 14.32
N ALA A 344 -5.78 29.04 15.02
CA ALA A 344 -6.07 27.71 14.49
C ALA A 344 -7.45 27.27 14.98
N SER A 345 -8.24 26.67 14.12
CA SER A 345 -9.60 26.20 14.44
C SER A 345 -9.95 24.96 13.64
N ILE A 346 -10.84 24.15 14.20
CA ILE A 346 -11.46 23.02 13.51
C ILE A 346 -12.96 23.24 13.45
N ASP A 347 -13.52 23.12 12.26
CA ASP A 347 -14.96 23.11 12.01
C ASP A 347 -15.31 21.77 11.32
N GLY A 348 -16.01 20.91 12.05
CA GLY A 348 -16.26 19.54 11.60
C GLY A 348 -14.96 18.77 11.35
N LYS A 349 -14.62 18.56 10.09
CA LYS A 349 -13.38 17.92 9.65
C LYS A 349 -12.33 18.88 9.10
N LYS A 350 -12.65 20.18 9.04
CA LYS A 350 -11.82 21.19 8.39
C LYS A 350 -10.95 21.90 9.42
N LEU A 351 -9.64 21.70 9.33
CA LEU A 351 -8.64 22.45 10.08
C LEU A 351 -8.26 23.69 9.27
N THR A 352 -8.34 24.85 9.90
CA THR A 352 -7.89 26.15 9.35
C THR A 352 -6.81 26.70 10.24
N ILE A 353 -5.67 27.06 9.67
CA ILE A 353 -4.52 27.65 10.36
C ILE A 353 -4.17 28.97 9.69
N LYS A 354 -4.01 30.04 10.47
CA LYS A 354 -3.48 31.31 10.03
C LYS A 354 -2.10 31.55 10.66
N ALA A 355 -1.10 31.76 9.82
CA ALA A 355 0.25 32.04 10.26
C ALA A 355 0.40 33.45 10.80
N LYS A 356 1.13 33.62 11.90
CA LYS A 356 1.55 34.90 12.47
C LYS A 356 2.96 35.28 12.07
N TRP A 357 3.89 34.32 12.12
CA TRP A 357 5.31 34.53 11.84
C TRP A 357 5.98 33.26 11.30
N MET A 358 7.15 33.42 10.71
CA MET A 358 7.96 32.30 10.22
C MET A 358 8.57 31.50 11.37
N GLY A 359 8.66 30.19 11.18
CA GLY A 359 9.24 29.27 12.14
C GLY A 359 8.56 27.93 12.12
N GLU A 360 8.89 27.11 13.10
CA GLU A 360 8.35 25.77 13.23
C GLU A 360 7.70 25.60 14.59
N THR A 361 6.57 24.89 14.61
CA THR A 361 5.80 24.63 15.82
C THR A 361 4.97 23.36 15.64
N THR A 362 4.14 23.01 16.62
CA THR A 362 3.23 21.87 16.55
C THR A 362 1.83 22.25 16.98
N LEU A 363 0.84 21.61 16.39
CA LEU A 363 -0.55 21.63 16.86
C LEU A 363 -0.95 20.22 17.29
N THR A 364 -1.78 20.14 18.33
CA THR A 364 -2.30 18.85 18.79
C THR A 364 -3.79 18.78 18.55
N ILE A 365 -4.23 17.77 17.83
CA ILE A 365 -5.63 17.46 17.54
C ILE A 365 -6.00 16.20 18.30
N THR A 366 -7.16 16.21 18.96
CA THR A 366 -7.71 15.04 19.67
C THR A 366 -9.10 14.76 19.13
N ASP A 367 -9.51 13.49 19.08
CA ASP A 367 -10.85 13.06 18.67
C ASP A 367 -11.66 12.43 19.82
N ASP A 368 -12.91 12.03 19.53
CA ASP A 368 -13.81 11.40 20.51
C ASP A 368 -13.30 10.04 21.05
N ALA A 369 -12.38 9.40 20.36
CA ALA A 369 -11.72 8.19 20.84
C ALA A 369 -10.46 8.48 21.66
N ARG A 370 -10.16 9.76 21.95
CA ARG A 370 -8.94 10.23 22.61
C ARG A 370 -7.65 9.91 21.85
N LYS A 371 -7.77 9.62 20.54
CA LYS A 371 -6.60 9.58 19.67
C LYS A 371 -6.07 10.99 19.47
N THR A 372 -4.76 11.11 19.38
CA THR A 372 -4.09 12.39 19.22
C THR A 372 -3.20 12.40 17.99
N LEU A 373 -3.25 13.48 17.24
CA LEU A 373 -2.30 13.81 16.18
C LEU A 373 -1.49 15.03 16.61
N VAL A 374 -0.20 14.86 16.79
CA VAL A 374 0.75 15.98 16.93
C VAL A 374 1.21 16.35 15.53
N LEU A 375 0.77 17.50 15.05
CA LEU A 375 0.98 17.98 13.70
C LEU A 375 2.08 19.02 13.68
N PRO A 376 3.27 18.75 13.12
CA PRO A 376 4.28 19.77 12.85
C PRO A 376 3.73 20.80 11.85
N VAL A 377 3.96 22.05 12.15
CA VAL A 377 3.58 23.19 11.30
C VAL A 377 4.83 24.02 11.03
N LYS A 378 5.16 24.15 9.76
CA LYS A 378 6.28 24.94 9.27
C LYS A 378 5.75 26.14 8.50
N ILE A 379 6.15 27.33 8.92
CA ILE A 379 5.82 28.59 8.23
C ILE A 379 7.09 29.07 7.57
N ASN A 380 7.15 28.93 6.25
CA ASN A 380 8.31 29.28 5.46
C ASN A 380 8.46 30.81 5.34
N SER A 381 9.70 31.28 5.20
CA SER A 381 9.94 32.65 4.79
C SER A 381 9.63 32.81 3.30
N MET A 382 9.25 34.03 2.89
CA MET A 382 9.08 34.39 1.51
C MET A 382 10.20 35.32 1.06
N ALA A 383 10.78 35.07 -0.11
CA ALA A 383 11.77 35.96 -0.69
C ALA A 383 11.13 36.95 -1.66
N ALA A 384 11.48 38.23 -1.53
CA ALA A 384 11.12 39.24 -2.52
C ALA A 384 11.99 39.05 -3.80
N LYS A 385 11.33 38.87 -4.95
CA LYS A 385 11.99 38.80 -6.26
C LYS A 385 12.27 40.22 -6.76
N LEU A 386 13.47 40.70 -6.62
CA LEU A 386 13.81 42.04 -7.08
C LEU A 386 14.06 42.14 -8.59
N SER A 387 14.58 41.10 -9.21
CA SER A 387 14.72 40.89 -10.68
C SER A 387 14.86 42.14 -11.50
N SER A 388 15.29 43.12 -11.56
CA SER A 388 15.18 44.36 -12.35
C SER A 388 13.91 45.20 -12.12
N ASP A 389 12.92 44.69 -11.39
CA ASP A 389 11.61 45.38 -11.31
C ASP A 389 11.51 46.29 -10.08
N TYR A 390 12.05 45.85 -8.95
CA TYR A 390 11.85 46.50 -7.67
C TYR A 390 13.13 46.65 -6.83
N CYS A 391 13.18 47.68 -6.00
CA CYS A 391 14.14 47.85 -4.92
C CYS A 391 13.47 48.49 -3.71
N PHE A 392 14.15 48.46 -2.58
CA PHE A 392 13.67 49.05 -1.36
C PHE A 392 14.53 50.25 -0.97
N LYS A 393 13.89 51.38 -0.64
CA LYS A 393 14.54 52.61 -0.23
C LYS A 393 14.15 52.96 1.19
N ILE A 394 15.13 53.21 2.05
CA ILE A 394 14.99 53.49 3.49
C ILE A 394 15.51 54.89 3.77
N GLY A 395 14.63 55.74 4.26
CA GLY A 395 14.98 57.14 4.58
C GLY A 395 15.38 57.98 3.37
N SER A 396 16.11 59.05 3.64
CA SER A 396 16.72 59.98 2.67
C SER A 396 18.01 60.54 3.26
N LYS A 397 18.76 61.31 2.46
CA LYS A 397 19.94 62.03 2.95
C LYS A 397 19.59 62.94 4.11
N ASP A 398 18.49 63.72 4.01
CA ASP A 398 18.03 64.63 5.07
C ASP A 398 17.54 63.89 6.31
N PHE A 399 16.90 62.70 6.12
CA PHE A 399 16.56 61.83 7.24
C PHE A 399 17.81 61.43 8.04
N PHE A 400 18.84 60.88 7.37
CA PHE A 400 20.06 60.44 8.06
C PHE A 400 20.78 61.62 8.70
N LYS A 401 20.84 62.82 8.06
CA LYS A 401 21.45 63.98 8.63
C LYS A 401 20.86 64.40 9.97
N ASN A 402 19.56 64.23 10.14
CA ASN A 402 18.81 64.68 11.33
C ASN A 402 18.47 63.52 12.29
N SER A 403 18.83 62.30 11.95
CA SER A 403 18.53 61.10 12.74
C SER A 403 19.59 60.78 13.78
N PRO A 404 19.28 60.01 14.84
CA PRO A 404 20.28 59.50 15.77
C PRO A 404 21.24 58.48 15.13
N TYR A 405 20.96 58.05 13.89
CA TYR A 405 21.75 57.08 13.13
C TYR A 405 22.75 57.79 12.19
N ASN A 406 22.89 59.06 12.26
CA ASN A 406 23.76 59.82 11.36
C ASN A 406 25.23 59.31 11.40
N GLN A 407 25.81 59.30 12.62
CA GLN A 407 27.21 58.88 12.81
C GLN A 407 27.30 57.53 13.49
N MET A 408 27.72 56.52 12.74
CA MET A 408 27.85 55.16 13.22
C MET A 408 29.32 54.80 13.46
N GLN A 409 29.72 54.68 14.75
CA GLN A 409 31.07 54.18 15.08
C GLN A 409 31.25 52.71 14.71
N GLN A 410 30.16 51.95 14.82
CA GLN A 410 30.10 50.53 14.39
C GLN A 410 28.83 50.32 13.58
N LEU A 411 28.90 49.48 12.57
CA LEU A 411 27.77 49.18 11.70
C LEU A 411 27.96 47.80 11.08
N THR A 412 26.89 46.99 11.09
CA THR A 412 26.86 45.75 10.33
C THR A 412 25.60 45.72 9.47
N PHE A 413 25.77 45.47 8.18
CA PHE A 413 24.67 45.05 7.29
C PHE A 413 24.76 43.56 7.04
N GLU A 414 23.62 42.87 7.17
CA GLU A 414 23.48 41.44 6.82
C GLU A 414 22.35 41.30 5.82
N MET A 415 22.49 40.34 4.92
CA MET A 415 21.45 40.01 3.94
C MET A 415 21.49 38.53 3.58
N VAL A 416 20.31 37.89 3.56
CA VAL A 416 20.10 36.56 2.98
C VAL A 416 19.45 36.73 1.64
N PHE A 417 20.13 36.31 0.58
CA PHE A 417 19.68 36.53 -0.76
C PHE A 417 20.18 35.48 -1.77
N TYR A 418 19.51 35.41 -2.90
CA TYR A 418 19.85 34.53 -4.03
C TYR A 418 20.03 35.39 -5.27
N PRO A 419 21.23 35.52 -5.82
CA PRO A 419 21.46 36.23 -7.08
C PRO A 419 20.83 35.46 -8.25
N THR A 420 19.82 36.05 -8.89
CA THR A 420 19.14 35.43 -10.05
C THR A 420 19.83 35.76 -11.37
N TYR A 421 20.57 36.85 -11.41
CA TYR A 421 21.41 37.27 -12.51
C TYR A 421 22.55 38.12 -11.97
N SER A 422 23.78 37.75 -12.22
CA SER A 422 24.94 38.42 -11.64
C SER A 422 25.66 39.29 -12.68
N ARG A 423 26.00 40.49 -12.30
CA ARG A 423 26.77 41.43 -13.13
C ARG A 423 27.63 42.34 -12.27
N ALA A 424 28.69 42.88 -12.86
CA ALA A 424 29.55 43.87 -12.22
C ALA A 424 28.76 45.11 -11.76
N LEU A 425 29.12 45.69 -10.64
CA LEU A 425 28.50 46.84 -9.96
C LEU A 425 27.11 46.60 -9.39
N GLN A 426 26.61 45.39 -9.45
CA GLN A 426 25.33 45.01 -8.82
C GLN A 426 25.41 45.25 -7.32
N SER A 427 24.46 45.96 -6.78
CA SER A 427 24.44 46.36 -5.38
C SER A 427 23.33 45.66 -4.61
N PHE A 428 23.61 45.20 -3.40
CA PHE A 428 22.70 44.39 -2.60
C PHE A 428 22.11 45.14 -1.42
N ILE A 429 22.94 45.71 -0.54
CA ILE A 429 22.47 46.50 0.61
C ILE A 429 23.50 47.55 0.98
N GLY A 430 23.06 48.74 1.31
CA GLY A 430 23.91 49.82 1.88
C GLY A 430 23.65 51.20 1.30
N LEU A 431 24.57 52.10 1.58
CA LEU A 431 24.55 53.53 1.18
C LEU A 431 25.68 53.79 0.20
N GLU A 432 25.36 54.20 -1.01
CA GLU A 432 26.33 54.54 -2.05
C GLU A 432 27.26 55.64 -1.62
N GLY A 433 28.59 55.35 -1.70
CA GLY A 433 29.64 56.30 -1.31
C GLY A 433 29.91 56.39 0.19
N VAL A 434 29.24 55.57 1.02
CA VAL A 434 29.44 55.51 2.47
C VAL A 434 29.82 54.11 2.91
N PHE A 435 28.93 53.15 2.76
CA PHE A 435 29.13 51.74 3.14
C PHE A 435 28.15 50.85 2.41
N LEU A 436 28.62 50.03 1.49
CA LEU A 436 27.81 49.32 0.53
C LEU A 436 28.33 47.90 0.23
N LEU A 437 27.47 46.92 0.29
CA LEU A 437 27.71 45.59 -0.28
C LEU A 437 27.32 45.57 -1.76
N ARG A 438 28.26 45.29 -2.61
CA ARG A 438 28.04 45.05 -4.03
C ARG A 438 28.89 43.89 -4.56
N CYS A 439 28.79 43.59 -5.83
CA CYS A 439 29.76 42.71 -6.49
C CYS A 439 30.48 43.45 -7.64
N GLU A 440 31.70 43.02 -7.91
CA GLU A 440 32.54 43.58 -8.96
C GLU A 440 33.40 42.48 -9.58
N ASN A 441 33.75 42.64 -10.86
CA ASN A 441 34.73 41.78 -11.48
C ASN A 441 36.14 42.23 -11.07
N ASN A 442 37.10 41.32 -11.16
CA ASN A 442 38.49 41.56 -10.83
C ASN A 442 39.41 41.62 -12.05
N GLY A 443 38.89 42.17 -13.17
CA GLY A 443 39.60 42.21 -14.44
C GLY A 443 39.44 40.94 -15.29
N ASP A 444 38.60 40.01 -14.82
CA ASP A 444 38.21 38.78 -15.50
C ASP A 444 36.67 38.66 -15.53
N THR A 445 36.16 37.51 -15.90
CA THR A 445 34.69 37.26 -15.88
C THR A 445 34.17 36.86 -14.51
N ASP A 446 35.01 36.70 -13.51
CA ASP A 446 34.67 36.25 -12.18
C ASP A 446 34.18 37.42 -11.33
N LEU A 447 33.01 37.33 -10.77
CA LEU A 447 32.47 38.27 -9.81
C LEU A 447 32.86 37.90 -8.40
N ARG A 448 33.19 38.94 -7.61
CA ARG A 448 33.48 38.84 -6.18
C ARG A 448 32.65 39.83 -5.41
N PHE A 449 32.31 39.49 -4.17
CA PHE A 449 31.67 40.44 -3.29
C PHE A 449 32.65 41.55 -2.91
N GLU A 450 32.13 42.76 -2.80
CA GLU A 450 32.94 43.95 -2.56
C GLU A 450 32.25 44.86 -1.54
N ILE A 451 33.01 45.31 -0.55
CA ILE A 451 32.63 46.48 0.27
C ILE A 451 33.15 47.72 -0.45
N ALA A 452 32.23 48.62 -0.78
CA ALA A 452 32.58 49.95 -1.24
C ALA A 452 32.29 50.96 -0.10
N THR A 453 33.27 51.81 0.19
CA THR A 453 33.20 52.74 1.36
C THR A 453 33.86 54.08 1.05
N LYS A 454 33.88 54.98 2.04
CA LYS A 454 34.59 56.25 2.03
C LYS A 454 35.59 56.28 3.19
N ILE A 455 36.83 56.63 2.93
CA ILE A 455 37.86 56.72 3.92
C ILE A 455 38.62 58.06 3.73
N ASP A 456 38.73 58.86 4.81
CA ASP A 456 39.50 60.10 4.87
C ASP A 456 39.25 61.06 3.71
N GLY A 457 37.95 61.30 3.41
CA GLY A 457 37.55 62.18 2.33
C GLY A 457 37.82 61.65 0.90
N LYS A 458 38.51 60.51 0.77
CA LYS A 458 38.69 59.86 -0.52
C LYS A 458 37.48 59.06 -0.90
N ASN A 459 37.00 59.27 -2.13
CA ASN A 459 35.88 58.54 -2.65
C ASN A 459 36.32 57.19 -3.14
N ASP A 460 35.64 56.13 -2.65
CA ASP A 460 35.62 54.81 -3.26
C ASP A 460 36.72 53.79 -2.93
N PRO A 461 37.25 53.75 -1.65
CA PRO A 461 37.99 52.56 -1.22
C PRO A 461 37.12 51.31 -1.33
N ARG A 462 37.71 50.21 -1.83
CA ARG A 462 37.01 48.99 -2.09
C ARG A 462 37.76 47.78 -1.59
N PHE A 463 37.05 46.84 -0.95
CA PHE A 463 37.59 45.60 -0.41
C PHE A 463 36.86 44.41 -0.98
N ARG A 464 37.57 43.52 -1.67
CA ARG A 464 37.00 42.36 -2.37
C ARG A 464 37.23 41.07 -1.63
N SER A 465 36.22 40.17 -1.66
CA SER A 465 36.34 38.82 -1.17
C SER A 465 37.36 38.00 -2.01
N GLN A 466 37.99 37.01 -1.39
CA GLN A 466 38.72 35.97 -2.14
C GLN A 466 37.76 35.00 -2.78
N GLN A 467 36.65 34.69 -2.07
CA GLN A 467 35.60 33.81 -2.61
C GLN A 467 34.93 34.47 -3.82
N LYS A 468 34.79 33.71 -4.90
CA LYS A 468 34.05 34.10 -6.07
C LYS A 468 32.57 33.93 -5.82
N MET A 469 31.76 34.90 -6.23
CA MET A 469 30.30 34.78 -6.27
C MET A 469 29.87 33.89 -7.44
N GLY A 470 30.54 34.00 -8.56
CA GLY A 470 30.29 33.27 -9.80
C GLY A 470 30.73 34.05 -11.02
N ASN A 471 30.17 33.70 -12.18
CA ASN A 471 30.51 34.34 -13.46
C ASN A 471 29.64 35.57 -13.74
N ASP A 472 30.22 36.55 -14.43
CA ASP A 472 29.47 37.73 -14.90
C ASP A 472 28.36 37.34 -15.87
N ARG A 473 27.17 37.97 -15.73
CA ARG A 473 26.00 37.79 -16.57
C ARG A 473 25.42 36.37 -16.61
N GLN A 474 25.52 35.65 -15.49
CA GLN A 474 24.97 34.32 -15.32
C GLN A 474 24.12 34.23 -14.05
N ASP A 475 23.21 33.25 -14.02
CA ASP A 475 22.58 32.77 -12.78
C ASP A 475 23.58 31.90 -12.05
N ASN A 476 24.00 32.33 -10.87
CA ASN A 476 24.96 31.61 -10.04
C ASN A 476 24.31 30.72 -8.96
N GLY A 477 22.98 30.60 -8.98
CA GLY A 477 22.19 29.52 -8.38
C GLY A 477 22.42 29.18 -6.90
N LYS A 478 22.87 30.12 -6.07
CA LYS A 478 23.16 29.89 -4.65
C LYS A 478 22.55 30.93 -3.76
N TRP A 479 22.05 30.47 -2.62
CA TRP A 479 21.74 31.34 -1.50
C TRP A 479 23.03 31.78 -0.80
N TYR A 480 23.08 33.04 -0.42
CA TYR A 480 24.15 33.60 0.38
C TYR A 480 23.57 34.28 1.61
N HIS A 481 24.21 34.07 2.76
CA HIS A 481 24.18 35.01 3.86
C HIS A 481 25.46 35.82 3.80
N ILE A 482 25.39 37.12 3.66
CA ILE A 482 26.57 37.99 3.70
C ILE A 482 26.38 39.05 4.77
N ALA A 483 27.42 39.19 5.60
CA ALA A 483 27.55 40.28 6.53
C ALA A 483 28.74 41.15 6.15
N ILE A 484 28.54 42.46 6.01
CA ILE A 484 29.61 43.45 5.94
C ILE A 484 29.65 44.23 7.26
N VAL A 485 30.81 44.30 7.86
CA VAL A 485 31.03 44.87 9.18
C VAL A 485 31.98 46.06 9.09
N TYR A 486 31.62 47.15 9.74
CA TYR A 486 32.47 48.28 9.98
C TYR A 486 32.68 48.49 11.50
N ASP A 487 33.94 48.64 11.92
CA ASP A 487 34.35 48.91 13.29
C ASP A 487 35.36 50.09 13.34
N GLY A 488 34.87 51.30 13.56
CA GLY A 488 35.69 52.52 13.66
C GLY A 488 36.53 52.59 14.91
N THR A 489 36.52 51.61 15.81
CA THR A 489 37.43 51.52 16.97
C THR A 489 38.76 50.88 16.60
N GLN A 490 38.83 50.25 15.43
CA GLN A 490 40.06 49.58 14.94
C GLN A 490 41.08 50.61 14.45
N LYS A 491 42.34 50.20 14.47
CA LYS A 491 43.46 51.07 14.07
C LYS A 491 43.88 50.90 12.61
N SER A 492 43.50 49.78 12.00
CA SER A 492 43.81 49.50 10.61
C SER A 492 42.54 49.32 9.78
N THR A 493 42.60 49.70 8.53
CA THR A 493 41.52 49.51 7.58
C THR A 493 41.13 48.05 7.43
N LYS A 494 42.12 47.17 7.43
CA LYS A 494 41.92 45.72 7.32
C LYS A 494 41.09 45.17 8.47
N ASP A 495 41.25 45.68 9.67
CA ASP A 495 40.53 45.25 10.86
C ASP A 495 39.16 45.96 10.97
N ALA A 496 39.07 47.20 10.47
CA ALA A 496 37.82 47.99 10.51
C ALA A 496 36.77 47.51 9.53
N TYR A 497 37.14 47.02 8.37
CA TYR A 497 36.21 46.52 7.34
C TYR A 497 36.34 45.01 7.19
N GLN A 498 35.26 44.32 7.54
CA GLN A 498 35.24 42.86 7.52
C GLN A 498 34.02 42.37 6.73
N MET A 499 34.17 41.20 6.11
CA MET A 499 33.10 40.50 5.42
C MET A 499 33.01 39.07 5.89
N TYR A 500 31.79 38.59 6.01
CA TYR A 500 31.51 37.19 6.31
C TYR A 500 30.57 36.66 5.25
N ILE A 501 30.93 35.53 4.65
CA ILE A 501 30.12 34.81 3.67
C ILE A 501 29.72 33.50 4.30
N ASN A 502 28.40 33.30 4.45
CA ASN A 502 27.82 32.10 5.06
C ASN A 502 28.43 31.79 6.46
N GLY A 503 28.59 32.83 7.25
CA GLY A 503 29.14 32.76 8.60
C GLY A 503 30.69 32.57 8.70
N VAL A 504 31.39 32.59 7.58
CA VAL A 504 32.84 32.45 7.52
C VAL A 504 33.48 33.79 7.18
N LYS A 505 34.47 34.21 7.99
CA LYS A 505 35.23 35.46 7.74
C LYS A 505 36.01 35.34 6.44
N GLU A 506 35.85 36.34 5.57
CA GLU A 506 36.60 36.47 4.32
C GLU A 506 37.92 37.22 4.52
N GLU A 507 38.96 36.78 3.81
CA GLU A 507 40.16 37.57 3.61
C GLU A 507 39.91 38.57 2.51
N LEU A 508 39.94 39.85 2.86
CA LEU A 508 39.64 40.93 1.94
C LEU A 508 40.93 41.46 1.27
N THR A 509 40.84 41.67 -0.04
CA THR A 509 41.90 42.28 -0.82
C THR A 509 41.49 43.71 -1.20
N PRO A 510 42.24 44.75 -0.87
CA PRO A 510 41.99 46.09 -1.36
C PRO A 510 42.03 46.08 -2.90
N ALA A 511 41.02 46.73 -3.53
CA ALA A 511 41.00 46.87 -4.97
C ALA A 511 42.04 47.85 -5.51
N ASP A 512 42.55 48.72 -4.63
CA ASP A 512 43.67 49.63 -4.83
C ASP A 512 44.56 49.58 -3.60
N ASN A 513 45.82 49.23 -3.77
CA ASN A 513 46.81 49.08 -2.69
C ASN A 513 47.06 50.39 -1.92
N SER A 514 46.66 51.58 -2.43
CA SER A 514 46.83 52.86 -1.78
C SER A 514 46.06 53.02 -0.45
N TYR A 515 45.12 52.11 -0.16
CA TYR A 515 44.28 52.15 1.04
C TYR A 515 44.65 51.10 2.11
N ALA A 516 45.59 50.21 1.83
CA ALA A 516 45.93 49.11 2.74
C ALA A 516 46.43 49.57 4.10
N ASP A 517 47.15 50.69 4.17
CA ASP A 517 47.78 51.23 5.38
C ASP A 517 47.14 52.51 5.90
N VAL A 518 45.98 52.93 5.37
CA VAL A 518 45.28 54.14 5.82
C VAL A 518 44.44 53.80 7.06
N ALA A 519 44.46 54.71 8.06
CA ALA A 519 43.62 54.55 9.22
C ALA A 519 42.13 54.67 8.80
N PRO A 520 41.20 53.86 9.36
CA PRO A 520 39.81 53.95 9.08
C PRO A 520 39.20 55.25 9.68
N ASN A 521 38.07 55.71 9.18
CA ASN A 521 37.30 56.73 9.84
C ASN A 521 36.93 56.28 11.26
N THR A 522 36.74 57.20 12.20
CA THR A 522 36.22 56.89 13.55
C THR A 522 34.74 56.60 13.56
N TYR A 523 34.01 57.05 12.56
CA TYR A 523 32.59 56.79 12.33
C TYR A 523 32.29 56.89 10.83
N LEU A 524 31.19 56.25 10.41
CA LEU A 524 30.56 56.47 9.12
C LEU A 524 29.48 57.52 9.26
N ASP A 525 29.48 58.55 8.42
CA ASP A 525 28.44 59.55 8.33
C ASP A 525 27.43 59.11 7.25
N LEU A 526 26.26 58.63 7.67
CA LEU A 526 25.26 58.12 6.75
C LEU A 526 24.60 59.22 5.91
N SER A 527 24.73 60.49 6.33
CA SER A 527 24.25 61.63 5.54
C SER A 527 25.11 61.97 4.33
N GLU A 528 26.30 61.40 4.25
CA GLU A 528 27.21 61.57 3.10
C GLU A 528 26.92 60.64 1.92
N VAL A 529 25.78 59.94 1.95
CA VAL A 529 25.31 59.16 0.79
C VAL A 529 25.28 60.03 -0.48
N LYS A 530 25.69 59.46 -1.61
CA LYS A 530 25.79 60.20 -2.87
C LYS A 530 24.41 60.57 -3.39
N GLY A 531 24.27 61.82 -3.85
CA GLY A 531 23.04 62.37 -4.44
C GLY A 531 21.89 62.47 -3.44
N ASP A 532 20.65 62.29 -3.91
CA ASP A 532 19.43 62.27 -3.07
C ASP A 532 19.09 60.82 -2.65
N GLU A 533 20.09 59.98 -2.58
CA GLU A 533 19.92 58.58 -2.26
C GLU A 533 19.75 58.33 -0.75
N ALA A 534 19.44 57.13 -0.44
CA ALA A 534 19.18 56.63 0.89
C ALA A 534 19.86 55.29 1.11
N LEU A 535 19.64 54.68 2.26
CA LEU A 535 19.92 53.27 2.42
C LEU A 535 19.00 52.48 1.48
N MET A 536 19.60 51.60 0.69
CA MET A 536 18.86 50.82 -0.31
C MET A 536 19.14 49.34 -0.18
N ILE A 537 18.13 48.53 -0.52
CA ILE A 537 18.22 47.07 -0.67
C ILE A 537 17.87 46.70 -2.10
N GLY A 538 18.74 45.95 -2.77
CA GLY A 538 18.60 45.52 -4.15
C GLY A 538 18.96 46.58 -5.19
N ARG A 539 19.56 47.69 -4.79
CA ARG A 539 20.08 48.72 -5.70
C ARG A 539 21.03 49.67 -4.94
N SER A 540 21.83 50.39 -5.66
CA SER A 540 22.40 51.65 -5.18
C SER A 540 22.49 52.65 -6.34
N GLY A 541 22.32 53.90 -6.05
CA GLY A 541 22.38 54.96 -7.04
C GLY A 541 21.29 54.94 -8.12
N ASN A 542 21.31 55.91 -9.00
CA ASN A 542 20.34 56.04 -10.11
C ASN A 542 20.77 55.36 -11.38
N SER A 543 21.81 54.55 -11.35
CA SER A 543 22.34 53.82 -12.51
C SER A 543 21.69 52.46 -12.69
N GLU A 544 21.27 52.14 -13.88
CA GLU A 544 20.81 50.78 -14.25
C GLU A 544 21.86 49.69 -14.07
N PHE A 545 23.14 50.06 -13.99
CA PHE A 545 24.24 49.10 -13.76
C PHE A 545 24.31 48.66 -12.30
N ARG A 546 23.55 49.28 -11.38
CA ARG A 546 23.58 49.02 -9.95
C ARG A 546 22.38 48.23 -9.44
N LEU A 547 21.59 47.72 -10.35
CA LEU A 547 20.42 46.89 -10.03
C LEU A 547 20.81 45.57 -9.36
N GLY A 548 20.17 45.26 -8.26
CA GLY A 548 20.35 43.98 -7.55
C GLY A 548 19.37 42.93 -8.06
N TYR A 549 19.79 42.16 -9.06
CA TYR A 549 19.01 41.02 -9.55
C TYR A 549 19.07 39.85 -8.54
N CYS A 550 18.23 39.87 -7.53
CA CYS A 550 18.25 38.86 -6.50
C CYS A 550 16.87 38.62 -5.87
N ASN A 551 16.71 37.46 -5.26
CA ASN A 551 15.62 37.21 -4.33
C ASN A 551 16.14 37.50 -2.93
N VAL A 552 15.46 38.35 -2.15
CA VAL A 552 15.84 38.77 -0.81
C VAL A 552 14.94 38.08 0.20
N ALA A 553 15.51 37.24 1.08
CA ALA A 553 14.77 36.58 2.15
C ALA A 553 14.69 37.42 3.41
N GLN A 554 15.79 38.08 3.78
CA GLN A 554 15.86 39.01 4.90
C GLN A 554 17.05 39.96 4.75
N ALA A 555 16.92 41.13 5.36
CA ALA A 555 18.00 42.10 5.50
C ALA A 555 18.02 42.68 6.92
N ARG A 556 19.22 42.99 7.43
CA ARG A 556 19.41 43.51 8.78
C ARG A 556 20.42 44.65 8.81
N MET A 557 20.19 45.59 9.75
CA MET A 557 21.10 46.69 10.07
C MET A 557 21.35 46.70 11.58
N TRP A 558 22.60 46.52 11.97
CA TRP A 558 23.02 46.54 13.38
C TRP A 558 23.87 47.73 13.68
N LYS A 559 23.69 48.39 14.86
CA LYS A 559 24.54 49.49 15.35
C LYS A 559 25.83 49.01 16.01
N THR A 560 26.18 47.74 15.83
CA THR A 560 27.40 47.10 16.41
C THR A 560 28.20 46.40 15.32
N ALA A 561 29.52 46.29 15.56
CA ALA A 561 30.39 45.42 14.79
C ALA A 561 30.16 43.99 15.27
N ARG A 562 29.44 43.18 14.51
CA ARG A 562 29.13 41.80 14.88
C ARG A 562 30.35 40.89 14.73
N THR A 563 30.52 39.98 15.70
CA THR A 563 31.53 38.94 15.62
C THR A 563 31.13 37.78 14.73
N GLN A 564 32.09 36.96 14.33
CA GLN A 564 31.83 35.77 13.52
C GLN A 564 30.85 34.81 14.19
N GLU A 565 31.00 34.60 15.50
CA GLU A 565 30.15 33.72 16.30
C GLU A 565 28.68 34.21 16.27
N GLN A 566 28.46 35.49 16.53
CA GLN A 566 27.11 36.10 16.47
C GLN A 566 26.48 35.97 15.09
N ILE A 567 27.27 36.24 14.04
CA ILE A 567 26.81 36.15 12.66
C ILE A 567 26.42 34.71 12.32
N LYS A 568 27.27 33.74 12.69
CA LYS A 568 27.07 32.31 12.43
C LYS A 568 25.84 31.76 13.18
N GLU A 569 25.68 32.19 14.44
CA GLU A 569 24.53 31.78 15.25
C GLU A 569 23.21 32.28 14.67
N ASP A 570 23.18 33.51 14.16
CA ASP A 570 21.93 34.18 13.76
C ASP A 570 21.65 34.14 12.26
N MET A 571 22.56 33.69 11.40
CA MET A 571 22.41 33.84 9.94
C MET A 571 21.14 33.20 9.37
N CYS A 572 20.61 32.12 9.98
CA CYS A 572 19.37 31.48 9.58
C CYS A 572 18.17 31.79 10.48
N LYS A 573 18.39 32.61 11.52
CA LYS A 573 17.33 32.94 12.48
C LYS A 573 16.37 33.96 11.93
N TYR A 574 15.07 33.72 12.15
CA TYR A 574 14.00 34.70 11.96
C TYR A 574 13.53 35.16 13.33
N TYR A 575 13.94 36.38 13.72
CA TYR A 575 13.45 37.00 14.95
C TYR A 575 11.97 37.30 14.84
N THR A 576 11.20 37.00 15.88
CA THR A 576 9.81 37.52 15.92
C THR A 576 9.83 39.06 15.97
N PRO A 577 8.73 39.76 15.62
CA PRO A 577 8.64 41.21 15.74
C PRO A 577 8.96 41.72 17.14
N GLU A 578 8.55 40.99 18.17
CA GLU A 578 8.81 41.30 19.57
C GLU A 578 10.30 41.15 19.92
N GLU A 579 10.94 40.07 19.50
CA GLU A 579 12.38 39.83 19.72
C GLU A 579 13.25 40.88 18.98
N ALA A 580 12.89 41.17 17.72
CA ALA A 580 13.63 42.12 16.89
C ALA A 580 13.53 43.55 17.45
N SER A 581 12.33 44.00 17.82
CA SER A 581 12.09 45.36 18.36
C SER A 581 12.69 45.55 19.75
N ALA A 582 12.78 44.49 20.55
CA ALA A 582 13.42 44.50 21.86
C ALA A 582 14.97 44.52 21.82
N ASN A 583 15.56 44.18 20.69
CA ASN A 583 17.00 44.15 20.53
C ASN A 583 17.50 45.54 20.09
N GLU A 584 17.95 46.35 21.05
CA GLU A 584 18.40 47.72 20.80
C GLU A 584 19.55 47.82 19.77
N ASN A 585 20.31 46.76 19.56
CA ASN A 585 21.41 46.72 18.59
C ASN A 585 20.96 46.42 17.17
N LEU A 586 19.77 45.81 16.99
CA LEU A 586 19.18 45.49 15.69
C LEU A 586 18.27 46.67 15.27
N LEU A 587 18.82 47.66 14.61
CA LEU A 587 18.08 48.85 14.19
C LEU A 587 17.08 48.57 13.07
N GLY A 588 17.54 47.86 12.05
CA GLY A 588 16.75 47.48 10.88
C GLY A 588 16.63 45.96 10.73
N TYR A 589 15.38 45.51 10.52
CA TYR A 589 15.08 44.12 10.23
C TYR A 589 13.92 44.05 9.25
N TRP A 590 14.21 43.68 8.02
CA TRP A 590 13.27 43.68 6.93
C TRP A 590 13.06 42.28 6.38
N ILE A 591 11.80 41.85 6.32
CA ILE A 591 11.38 40.55 5.81
C ILE A 591 10.16 40.75 4.92
N PRO A 592 10.15 40.18 3.71
CA PRO A 592 9.06 40.40 2.76
C PRO A 592 7.72 39.77 3.16
N GLY A 593 7.69 38.75 3.97
CA GLY A 593 6.46 38.11 4.44
C GLY A 593 5.61 37.50 3.32
N ASN A 594 4.29 37.61 3.44
CA ASN A 594 3.29 37.15 2.45
C ASN A 594 2.91 38.27 1.47
N GLY A 595 3.86 39.10 1.12
CA GLY A 595 3.71 40.15 0.15
C GLY A 595 3.66 41.55 0.77
N ILE A 596 4.17 42.49 0.02
CA ILE A 596 4.21 43.92 0.41
C ILE A 596 2.98 44.60 -0.17
N LYS A 597 1.89 44.63 0.57
CA LYS A 597 0.57 45.12 0.08
C LYS A 597 0.42 46.63 0.09
N THR A 598 1.25 47.33 0.87
CA THR A 598 1.06 48.77 1.18
C THR A 598 2.12 49.68 0.54
N GLY A 599 3.04 49.15 -0.28
CA GLY A 599 4.19 49.91 -0.77
C GLY A 599 5.28 50.13 0.29
N THR A 600 5.09 49.63 1.50
CA THR A 600 6.04 49.73 2.60
C THR A 600 6.60 48.35 2.93
N PHE A 601 7.92 48.26 2.95
CA PHE A 601 8.64 47.11 3.47
C PHE A 601 8.97 47.37 4.92
N LYS A 602 8.13 46.85 5.82
CA LYS A 602 8.13 47.19 7.23
C LYS A 602 9.46 46.82 7.90
N ASN A 603 9.95 47.73 8.76
CA ASN A 603 11.03 47.45 9.69
C ASN A 603 10.47 46.81 10.97
N TYR A 604 11.01 45.64 11.36
CA TYR A 604 10.71 44.95 12.61
C TYR A 604 11.78 45.20 13.68
N GLY A 605 12.89 45.90 13.35
CA GLY A 605 13.96 46.22 14.28
C GLY A 605 13.62 47.34 15.24
N SER A 606 14.54 47.65 16.16
CA SER A 606 14.35 48.60 17.28
C SER A 606 14.15 50.05 16.84
N ALA A 607 14.58 50.42 15.62
CA ALA A 607 14.28 51.78 15.10
C ALA A 607 12.82 51.95 14.64
N GLY A 608 12.01 50.89 14.64
CA GLY A 608 10.59 50.93 14.30
C GLY A 608 10.34 51.55 12.93
N THR A 609 9.29 52.35 12.80
CA THR A 609 8.86 52.97 11.53
C THR A 609 9.84 53.95 10.93
N ASP A 610 10.85 54.44 11.70
CA ASP A 610 11.86 55.36 11.20
C ASP A 610 12.69 54.75 10.07
N LEU A 611 12.90 53.42 10.10
CA LEU A 611 13.60 52.68 9.08
C LEU A 611 12.67 51.80 8.22
N ASP A 612 11.37 52.10 8.15
CA ASP A 612 10.50 51.48 7.17
C ASP A 612 11.04 51.75 5.76
N ALA A 613 11.12 50.69 4.95
CA ALA A 613 11.53 50.83 3.56
C ALA A 613 10.30 51.04 2.66
N LYS A 614 10.43 51.90 1.69
CA LYS A 614 9.46 52.05 0.62
C LYS A 614 9.87 51.24 -0.60
N VAL A 615 8.89 50.67 -1.29
CA VAL A 615 9.11 49.90 -2.50
C VAL A 615 9.14 50.83 -3.70
N TYR A 616 10.17 50.71 -4.52
CA TYR A 616 10.34 51.51 -5.73
C TYR A 616 10.50 50.59 -6.95
N THR A 617 9.99 51.04 -8.09
CA THR A 617 10.31 50.39 -9.38
C THR A 617 11.76 50.66 -9.73
N GLN A 618 12.43 49.64 -10.29
CA GLN A 618 13.76 49.80 -10.85
C GLN A 618 13.65 50.28 -12.29
N GLY A 619 14.41 51.31 -12.68
CA GLY A 619 14.40 51.89 -14.02
C GLY A 619 15.11 53.22 -14.03
N ALA A 620 15.08 53.95 -15.14
CA ALA A 620 15.66 55.28 -15.26
C ALA A 620 15.00 56.30 -14.30
N ASN A 621 13.72 56.10 -14.05
CA ASN A 621 12.96 56.87 -13.06
C ASN A 621 12.46 55.96 -11.95
N ILE A 622 13.09 56.01 -10.78
CA ILE A 622 12.65 55.30 -9.58
C ILE A 622 11.35 55.94 -9.07
N SER A 623 10.26 55.19 -9.03
CA SER A 623 9.00 55.66 -8.48
C SER A 623 8.50 54.72 -7.39
N GLU A 624 7.91 55.32 -6.34
CA GLU A 624 7.25 54.54 -5.28
C GLU A 624 6.11 53.73 -5.88
N THR A 625 6.01 52.48 -5.49
CA THR A 625 5.02 51.55 -6.01
C THR A 625 4.60 50.51 -4.98
N THR A 626 3.60 49.73 -5.32
CA THR A 626 3.18 48.54 -4.57
C THR A 626 3.59 47.29 -5.31
N VAL A 627 3.87 46.21 -4.59
CA VAL A 627 4.24 44.90 -5.18
C VAL A 627 3.13 43.88 -4.93
N ASN A 628 2.75 43.15 -5.92
CA ASN A 628 1.77 42.06 -5.78
C ASN A 628 2.40 40.83 -5.10
N ALA A 629 1.58 40.13 -4.32
CA ALA A 629 2.01 38.96 -3.56
C ALA A 629 2.63 37.83 -4.43
N ASP A 630 2.21 37.69 -5.69
CA ASP A 630 2.72 36.74 -6.67
C ASP A 630 4.17 37.03 -7.13
N LYS A 631 4.72 38.19 -6.78
CA LYS A 631 6.14 38.52 -6.99
C LYS A 631 7.09 37.91 -5.95
N PHE A 632 6.56 37.32 -4.88
CA PHE A 632 7.36 36.67 -3.86
C PHE A 632 7.50 35.17 -4.15
N ALA A 633 8.68 34.62 -3.85
CA ALA A 633 8.93 33.20 -3.89
C ALA A 633 9.06 32.65 -2.50
N SER A 634 8.53 31.46 -2.26
CA SER A 634 8.82 30.72 -1.04
C SER A 634 10.31 30.39 -0.98
N THR A 635 10.93 30.58 0.18
CA THR A 635 12.33 30.21 0.41
C THR A 635 12.54 29.71 1.83
N ALA A 636 13.38 28.70 1.98
CA ALA A 636 13.87 28.25 3.27
C ALA A 636 15.30 28.78 3.46
N CYS A 637 15.67 29.20 4.68
CA CYS A 637 17.04 29.52 4.96
C CYS A 637 17.88 28.23 4.85
N PRO A 638 18.87 28.17 3.97
CA PRO A 638 19.71 27.00 3.87
C PRO A 638 20.53 26.86 5.15
N HIS A 639 20.36 25.73 5.86
CA HIS A 639 21.16 25.43 7.06
C HIS A 639 22.59 24.97 6.73
N THR A 640 22.82 24.68 5.47
CA THR A 640 24.14 24.24 4.96
C THR A 640 24.53 25.12 3.78
N TYR A 641 25.40 26.01 4.03
CA TYR A 641 26.01 26.82 2.98
C TYR A 641 27.29 26.18 2.44
#